data_8748d859e8ce113f10600615e643f67a
#
_entry.id   8748d859e8ce113f10600615e643f67a
#
_cell.length_a   1.000
_cell.length_b   1.000
_cell.length_c   1.000
_cell.angle_alpha   90.00
_cell.angle_beta   90.00
_cell.angle_gamma   90.00
#
_symmetry.space_group_name_H-M   'P 1'
#
loop_
_entity.id
_entity.type
_entity.pdbx_description
1 polymer ?
#
loop_
_entity_poly.entity_id
_entity_poly.type
_entity_poly.pdbx_seq_one_letter_code
_entity_poly.pdbx_strand_id
1 'polypeptide(L)'
;MQNALHIQFERNTMTFSAESYTPLFKSDADFWRLHLDFCQVGKNNELGVYSHAQTPAAVRHEGDALTVHYDDLLAEDGIIYPIALTLTVREVDGALEYAAKIDNRSEVRVNELQYPFFEIAYTAEQSKKDVLYLPMGLGQRVTDPLNYVQKAHTEYMAADYKNVWHLHTYPGQMSMPWICLQNGDHTLALSRRDETCRISGFVLGTGPREERDTRLIMTISSYPAVIPGEMLTLEGYRLAVYDTDWREEADSYRAWSNRTYLADVIDETGRIRRKESIKPLHGWQRIILKHQYGEIFHTYHDLPRIYREGAKYGIRMILLFAWWQEGMDSGYPNYRPDEALGGADALRDAIREINTLGGKVVLYANGHIIDVNTDYYRDEGWKYTMKNIEMQEYREYYKFSNNGTMLRYGGLKTFVGACHGTFQWRNKVEELAHRHLDLGSNGTFFDQLSCCFRLCFDRSHDHGNRIDVDPQFRVDTVKRICKLVNEDQWFGSEWASDRISPLLDFTHGCGTGTSLKEGVYPYIYRYTFPEVLTSNRLAHDEKAIYRRELNYAFIHGMLFDVGLYRCRIDTMNDCPNYSALIKKLTDLRQSYLDFFTDGIYDLPSIDLPQGVRGVQYTLGVRKILALWNDSREECTLCGTTVPAGDVAIVEI
;
A
#
# COMPACT_ATOMS: atom_id res chain seq x y z
N MET A 1 29.65 3.08 -3.56
CA MET A 1 29.92 4.11 -4.62
C MET A 1 28.82 3.92 -5.66
N GLN A 2 28.06 4.95 -5.97
CA GLN A 2 27.08 4.87 -7.05
C GLN A 2 27.83 4.72 -8.38
N ASN A 3 27.43 3.75 -9.19
CA ASN A 3 27.95 3.62 -10.55
C ASN A 3 27.43 4.76 -11.41
N ALA A 4 28.31 5.43 -12.14
CA ALA A 4 27.90 6.44 -13.09
C ALA A 4 27.03 5.81 -14.19
N LEU A 5 25.82 6.32 -14.32
CA LEU A 5 24.92 5.96 -15.40
C LEU A 5 25.23 6.87 -16.59
N HIS A 6 25.58 6.29 -17.73
CA HIS A 6 25.82 7.04 -18.96
C HIS A 6 24.62 6.96 -19.89
N ILE A 7 24.21 8.13 -20.41
CA ILE A 7 23.10 8.25 -21.36
C ILE A 7 23.69 8.53 -22.73
N GLN A 8 23.27 7.78 -23.73
CA GLN A 8 23.55 8.06 -25.11
C GLN A 8 22.22 8.13 -25.89
N PHE A 9 22.01 9.20 -26.62
CA PHE A 9 20.84 9.37 -27.48
C PHE A 9 21.32 9.47 -28.93
N GLU A 10 21.01 8.44 -29.73
CA GLU A 10 21.29 8.38 -31.14
C GLU A 10 20.10 7.87 -31.94
N ARG A 11 19.76 8.49 -33.02
CA ARG A 11 18.70 8.06 -33.98
C ARG A 11 17.37 7.72 -33.30
N ASN A 12 16.94 8.57 -32.37
CA ASN A 12 15.71 8.38 -31.59
C ASN A 12 15.70 7.16 -30.64
N THR A 13 16.87 6.68 -30.29
CA THR A 13 17.07 5.58 -29.34
C THR A 13 17.87 6.11 -28.15
N MET A 14 17.39 5.85 -26.94
CA MET A 14 18.06 6.18 -25.70
C MET A 14 18.72 4.92 -25.14
N THR A 15 20.03 4.94 -24.99
CA THR A 15 20.81 3.83 -24.45
C THR A 15 21.38 4.22 -23.09
N PHE A 16 21.26 3.34 -22.12
CA PHE A 16 21.82 3.51 -20.78
C PHE A 16 22.87 2.43 -20.56
N SER A 17 23.99 2.80 -19.99
CA SER A 17 25.00 1.88 -19.53
C SER A 17 25.49 2.25 -18.14
N ALA A 18 25.70 1.25 -17.30
CA ALA A 18 26.43 1.36 -16.06
C ALA A 18 27.61 0.39 -16.13
N GLU A 19 28.80 0.83 -15.72
CA GLU A 19 30.03 0.02 -15.87
C GLU A 19 29.96 -1.35 -15.19
N SER A 20 29.15 -1.49 -14.14
CA SER A 20 29.04 -2.71 -13.34
C SER A 20 27.71 -3.43 -13.46
N TYR A 21 26.72 -2.87 -14.17
CA TYR A 21 25.41 -3.51 -14.35
C TYR A 21 25.25 -4.09 -15.76
N THR A 22 25.32 -5.40 -15.84
CA THR A 22 24.88 -6.13 -17.03
C THR A 22 23.60 -6.89 -16.69
N PRO A 23 22.49 -6.50 -17.20
CA PRO A 23 22.16 -6.40 -18.62
C PRO A 23 22.15 -4.95 -19.14
N LEU A 24 22.58 -4.82 -20.38
CA LEU A 24 22.52 -3.58 -21.14
C LEU A 24 21.06 -3.21 -21.43
N PHE A 25 20.71 -1.98 -21.12
CA PHE A 25 19.48 -1.38 -21.61
C PHE A 25 19.64 -1.07 -23.08
N LYS A 26 18.93 -1.79 -23.92
CA LYS A 26 18.67 -1.37 -25.29
C LYS A 26 17.21 -1.02 -25.40
N SER A 27 16.92 0.24 -25.56
CA SER A 27 15.63 0.63 -26.11
C SER A 27 15.73 0.67 -27.64
N ASP A 28 15.68 -0.49 -28.25
CA ASP A 28 15.61 -0.56 -29.73
C ASP A 28 14.22 -0.15 -30.24
N ALA A 29 13.23 -0.04 -29.34
CA ALA A 29 11.85 0.26 -29.69
C ALA A 29 11.37 1.61 -29.13
N ASP A 30 11.18 1.69 -27.82
CA ASP A 30 10.60 2.88 -27.20
C ASP A 30 11.38 3.29 -25.96
N PHE A 31 11.47 4.60 -25.68
CA PHE A 31 11.88 5.14 -24.40
C PHE A 31 10.79 5.96 -23.71
N TRP A 32 9.66 6.18 -24.42
CA TRP A 32 8.38 6.65 -23.89
C TRP A 32 7.24 6.18 -24.79
N ARG A 33 6.01 6.15 -24.20
CA ARG A 33 4.75 5.92 -24.93
C ARG A 33 3.69 6.85 -24.40
N LEU A 34 2.77 7.29 -25.25
CA LEU A 34 1.55 8.00 -24.89
C LEU A 34 0.32 7.23 -25.34
N HIS A 35 -0.77 7.40 -24.60
CA HIS A 35 -2.10 6.94 -25.00
C HIS A 35 -3.04 8.14 -25.06
N LEU A 36 -3.68 8.30 -26.22
CA LEU A 36 -4.64 9.35 -26.50
C LEU A 36 -6.06 8.80 -26.48
N ASP A 37 -7.03 9.67 -26.19
CA ASP A 37 -8.45 9.31 -26.18
C ASP A 37 -9.31 10.46 -26.67
N PHE A 38 -10.33 10.16 -27.47
CA PHE A 38 -11.26 11.14 -28.04
C PHE A 38 -12.30 11.69 -27.07
N CYS A 39 -12.29 11.32 -25.81
CA CYS A 39 -13.26 11.74 -24.79
C CYS A 39 -14.72 11.44 -25.16
N GLN A 40 -14.97 10.43 -25.96
CA GLN A 40 -16.30 10.03 -26.41
C GLN A 40 -16.74 8.75 -25.71
N VAL A 41 -17.83 8.81 -24.96
CA VAL A 41 -18.44 7.64 -24.32
C VAL A 41 -18.77 6.56 -25.37
N GLY A 42 -18.37 5.32 -25.10
CA GLY A 42 -18.67 4.17 -25.95
C GLY A 42 -17.75 4.00 -27.18
N LYS A 43 -16.73 4.81 -27.32
CA LYS A 43 -15.64 4.58 -28.26
C LYS A 43 -14.37 4.26 -27.48
N ASN A 44 -14.01 3.00 -27.40
CA ASN A 44 -12.69 2.53 -26.92
C ASN A 44 -11.64 2.87 -28.00
N ASN A 45 -11.30 4.13 -28.13
CA ASN A 45 -10.34 4.62 -29.10
C ASN A 45 -9.08 5.10 -28.36
N GLU A 46 -8.48 4.22 -27.58
CA GLU A 46 -7.11 4.46 -27.14
C GLU A 46 -6.20 4.36 -28.35
N LEU A 47 -5.57 5.48 -28.69
CA LEU A 47 -4.55 5.54 -29.73
C LEU A 47 -3.18 5.55 -29.11
N GLY A 48 -2.35 4.60 -29.51
CA GLY A 48 -0.95 4.55 -29.13
C GLY A 48 -0.11 5.57 -29.89
N VAL A 49 0.80 6.21 -29.18
CA VAL A 49 1.86 7.06 -29.73
C VAL A 49 3.19 6.53 -29.20
N TYR A 50 4.06 6.14 -30.10
CA TYR A 50 5.29 5.42 -29.79
C TYR A 50 6.51 6.23 -30.16
N SER A 51 7.52 6.29 -29.29
CA SER A 51 8.71 7.11 -29.49
C SER A 51 9.52 6.70 -30.73
N HIS A 52 9.57 5.40 -31.05
CA HIS A 52 10.28 4.91 -32.24
C HIS A 52 9.72 5.43 -33.57
N ALA A 53 8.44 5.83 -33.60
CA ALA A 53 7.77 6.35 -34.78
C ALA A 53 7.88 7.90 -34.93
N GLN A 54 8.51 8.57 -33.94
CA GLN A 54 8.59 10.02 -33.90
C GLN A 54 9.91 10.56 -34.46
N THR A 55 9.91 11.83 -34.86
CA THR A 55 11.12 12.57 -35.18
C THR A 55 11.22 13.78 -34.24
N PRO A 56 12.26 13.88 -33.39
CA PRO A 56 12.43 15.03 -32.55
C PRO A 56 12.62 16.33 -33.36
N ALA A 57 11.95 17.39 -32.93
CA ALA A 57 12.17 18.73 -33.45
C ALA A 57 13.48 19.33 -32.95
N ALA A 58 13.88 18.98 -31.71
CA ALA A 58 15.16 19.39 -31.14
C ALA A 58 15.68 18.36 -30.18
N VAL A 59 17.02 18.19 -30.16
CA VAL A 59 17.78 17.45 -29.14
C VAL A 59 18.88 18.37 -28.64
N ARG A 60 18.95 18.59 -27.31
CA ARG A 60 19.92 19.49 -26.69
C ARG A 60 20.62 18.77 -25.55
N HIS A 61 21.93 18.94 -25.51
CA HIS A 61 22.78 18.57 -24.37
C HIS A 61 23.27 19.83 -23.69
N GLU A 62 22.91 20.06 -22.44
CA GLU A 62 23.31 21.23 -21.67
C GLU A 62 23.84 20.76 -20.29
N GLY A 63 25.17 20.67 -20.18
CA GLY A 63 25.83 20.09 -19.00
C GLY A 63 25.43 18.63 -18.82
N ASP A 64 24.89 18.30 -17.65
CA ASP A 64 24.47 16.93 -17.28
C ASP A 64 22.99 16.64 -17.68
N ALA A 65 22.39 17.51 -18.51
CA ALA A 65 21.00 17.39 -18.95
C ALA A 65 20.90 17.11 -20.45
N LEU A 66 20.05 16.13 -20.78
CA LEU A 66 19.57 15.85 -22.12
C LEU A 66 18.10 16.28 -22.21
N THR A 67 17.75 17.10 -23.20
CA THR A 67 16.37 17.47 -23.51
C THR A 67 16.02 17.04 -24.94
N VAL A 68 14.91 16.31 -25.07
CA VAL A 68 14.34 15.89 -26.35
C VAL A 68 12.97 16.54 -26.50
N HIS A 69 12.75 17.24 -27.60
CA HIS A 69 11.51 17.97 -27.86
C HIS A 69 10.87 17.52 -29.17
N TYR A 70 9.56 17.31 -29.12
CA TYR A 70 8.67 17.02 -30.21
C TYR A 70 7.60 18.12 -30.30
N ASP A 71 7.36 18.69 -31.48
CA ASP A 71 6.33 19.72 -31.68
C ASP A 71 4.94 19.11 -31.89
N ASP A 72 4.88 18.02 -32.64
CA ASP A 72 3.67 17.28 -33.00
C ASP A 72 3.95 15.78 -32.92
N LEU A 73 2.93 14.97 -32.69
CA LEU A 73 3.07 13.52 -32.48
C LEU A 73 2.25 12.72 -33.48
N LEU A 74 2.90 11.75 -34.12
CA LEU A 74 2.27 10.78 -35.03
C LEU A 74 1.70 9.62 -34.20
N ALA A 75 0.39 9.39 -34.27
CA ALA A 75 -0.27 8.26 -33.62
C ALA A 75 -0.36 7.03 -34.57
N GLU A 76 -0.71 5.88 -33.99
CA GLU A 76 -0.81 4.60 -34.72
C GLU A 76 -1.89 4.58 -35.81
N ASP A 77 -2.86 5.48 -35.77
CA ASP A 77 -3.84 5.69 -36.86
C ASP A 77 -3.29 6.44 -38.07
N GLY A 78 -2.01 6.86 -38.03
CA GLY A 78 -1.34 7.62 -39.07
C GLY A 78 -1.65 9.11 -39.07
N ILE A 79 -2.36 9.62 -38.07
CA ILE A 79 -2.68 11.04 -37.88
C ILE A 79 -1.62 11.73 -37.02
N ILE A 80 -1.26 12.95 -37.40
CA ILE A 80 -0.38 13.82 -36.61
C ILE A 80 -1.25 14.72 -35.75
N TYR A 81 -1.05 14.64 -34.40
CA TYR A 81 -1.74 15.45 -33.44
C TYR A 81 -0.84 16.60 -32.95
N PRO A 82 -1.36 17.85 -32.88
CA PRO A 82 -0.60 18.99 -32.36
C PRO A 82 -0.42 18.91 -30.83
N ILE A 83 0.41 17.99 -30.40
CA ILE A 83 0.79 17.76 -29.01
C ILE A 83 2.30 17.92 -28.92
N ALA A 84 2.77 18.94 -28.20
CA ALA A 84 4.18 19.07 -27.93
C ALA A 84 4.57 18.27 -26.69
N LEU A 85 5.64 17.49 -26.82
CA LEU A 85 6.22 16.71 -25.74
C LEU A 85 7.69 17.11 -25.55
N THR A 86 8.04 17.54 -24.35
CA THR A 86 9.43 17.80 -23.96
C THR A 86 9.83 16.84 -22.86
N LEU A 87 10.84 16.03 -23.12
CA LEU A 87 11.41 15.08 -22.18
C LEU A 87 12.78 15.57 -21.72
N THR A 88 13.01 15.54 -20.42
CA THR A 88 14.31 15.91 -19.84
C THR A 88 14.84 14.75 -19.03
N VAL A 89 16.12 14.46 -19.23
CA VAL A 89 16.87 13.50 -18.38
C VAL A 89 18.07 14.23 -17.83
N ARG A 90 18.32 14.14 -16.54
CA ARG A 90 19.45 14.80 -15.87
C ARG A 90 20.13 13.82 -14.94
N GLU A 91 21.46 13.86 -14.94
CA GLU A 91 22.23 13.16 -13.92
C GLU A 91 22.28 13.99 -12.63
N VAL A 92 21.85 13.36 -11.52
CA VAL A 92 21.84 13.98 -10.19
C VAL A 92 22.31 12.94 -9.18
N ASP A 93 23.40 13.22 -8.49
CA ASP A 93 23.97 12.34 -7.46
C ASP A 93 24.13 10.86 -7.92
N GLY A 94 24.61 10.67 -9.15
CA GLY A 94 24.84 9.35 -9.75
C GLY A 94 23.59 8.57 -10.15
N ALA A 95 22.43 9.22 -10.14
CA ALA A 95 21.18 8.68 -10.65
C ALA A 95 20.67 9.54 -11.81
N LEU A 96 19.76 8.98 -12.61
CA LEU A 96 19.07 9.72 -13.66
C LEU A 96 17.70 10.15 -13.17
N GLU A 97 17.45 11.45 -13.22
CA GLU A 97 16.15 12.04 -12.97
C GLU A 97 15.47 12.42 -14.28
N TYR A 98 14.17 12.12 -14.38
CA TYR A 98 13.38 12.30 -15.58
C TYR A 98 12.22 13.25 -15.34
N ALA A 99 11.93 14.08 -16.32
CA ALA A 99 10.74 14.93 -16.35
C ALA A 99 10.13 14.95 -17.75
N ALA A 100 8.83 15.14 -17.81
CA ALA A 100 8.07 15.27 -19.05
C ALA A 100 7.15 16.49 -18.99
N LYS A 101 7.13 17.30 -20.05
CA LYS A 101 6.19 18.40 -20.22
C LYS A 101 5.33 18.13 -21.44
N ILE A 102 4.02 18.10 -21.25
CA ILE A 102 3.02 17.89 -22.29
C ILE A 102 2.29 19.22 -22.51
N ASP A 103 2.24 19.69 -23.76
CA ASP A 103 1.42 20.83 -24.19
C ASP A 103 0.42 20.32 -25.22
N ASN A 104 -0.83 20.12 -24.80
CA ASN A 104 -1.87 19.54 -25.64
C ASN A 104 -2.66 20.62 -26.38
N ARG A 105 -2.32 20.85 -27.63
CA ARG A 105 -2.99 21.78 -28.55
C ARG A 105 -3.98 21.07 -29.48
N SER A 106 -4.17 19.76 -29.31
CA SER A 106 -5.06 18.91 -30.10
C SER A 106 -6.50 18.92 -29.60
N GLU A 107 -7.37 18.19 -30.28
CA GLU A 107 -8.76 17.96 -29.88
C GLU A 107 -8.94 16.68 -29.00
N VAL A 108 -7.87 15.94 -28.77
CA VAL A 108 -7.90 14.68 -28.01
C VAL A 108 -7.32 14.91 -26.61
N ARG A 109 -7.62 14.01 -25.69
CA ARG A 109 -7.02 14.00 -24.34
C ARG A 109 -5.79 13.10 -24.32
N VAL A 110 -4.72 13.51 -23.64
CA VAL A 110 -3.58 12.65 -23.33
C VAL A 110 -3.86 11.92 -22.02
N ASN A 111 -4.27 10.67 -22.10
CA ASN A 111 -4.69 9.88 -20.93
C ASN A 111 -3.53 9.37 -20.10
N GLU A 112 -2.52 8.80 -20.74
CA GLU A 112 -1.44 8.09 -20.10
C GLU A 112 -0.09 8.44 -20.74
N LEU A 113 0.92 8.59 -19.90
CA LEU A 113 2.32 8.66 -20.28
C LEU A 113 3.09 7.53 -19.58
N GLN A 114 3.70 6.66 -20.37
CA GLN A 114 4.67 5.66 -19.90
C GLN A 114 6.09 6.24 -20.09
N TYR A 115 6.69 6.66 -18.98
CA TYR A 115 8.01 7.29 -18.98
C TYR A 115 8.65 7.26 -17.58
N PRO A 116 9.95 6.95 -17.46
CA PRO A 116 10.80 6.37 -18.49
C PRO A 116 10.35 4.95 -18.87
N PHE A 117 10.61 4.55 -20.11
CA PHE A 117 10.28 3.23 -20.62
C PHE A 117 11.58 2.49 -20.96
N PHE A 118 11.78 1.32 -20.38
CA PHE A 118 12.98 0.51 -20.55
C PHE A 118 12.64 -0.88 -21.07
N GLU A 119 13.35 -1.30 -22.12
CA GLU A 119 13.45 -2.70 -22.50
C GLU A 119 14.84 -3.20 -22.17
N ILE A 120 14.93 -4.20 -21.32
CA ILE A 120 16.16 -4.82 -20.89
C ILE A 120 16.32 -6.13 -21.66
N ALA A 121 17.48 -6.36 -22.31
CA ALA A 121 17.81 -7.67 -22.83
C ALA A 121 17.94 -8.67 -21.66
N TYR A 122 17.04 -9.66 -21.59
CA TYR A 122 16.88 -10.44 -20.38
C TYR A 122 16.49 -11.88 -20.68
N THR A 123 17.37 -12.82 -20.39
CA THR A 123 17.14 -14.23 -20.68
C THR A 123 16.47 -14.97 -19.51
N ALA A 124 15.81 -16.08 -19.84
CA ALA A 124 15.24 -16.97 -18.81
C ALA A 124 16.30 -17.54 -17.86
N GLU A 125 17.55 -17.73 -18.32
CA GLU A 125 18.65 -18.18 -17.44
C GLU A 125 19.06 -17.08 -16.45
N GLN A 126 19.11 -15.86 -16.89
CA GLN A 126 19.40 -14.70 -16.04
C GLN A 126 18.28 -14.48 -15.04
N SER A 127 17.04 -14.56 -15.48
CA SER A 127 15.86 -14.40 -14.65
C SER A 127 15.85 -15.32 -13.42
N LYS A 128 16.32 -16.55 -13.58
CA LYS A 128 16.42 -17.54 -12.48
C LYS A 128 17.47 -17.18 -11.42
N LYS A 129 18.39 -16.29 -11.73
CA LYS A 129 19.45 -15.84 -10.81
C LYS A 129 19.12 -14.52 -10.16
N ASP A 130 18.24 -13.76 -10.77
CA ASP A 130 17.88 -12.42 -10.33
C ASP A 130 16.71 -12.42 -9.38
N VAL A 131 16.60 -11.32 -8.62
CA VAL A 131 15.52 -11.10 -7.65
C VAL A 131 14.90 -9.73 -7.90
N LEU A 132 13.58 -9.73 -8.00
CA LEU A 132 12.79 -8.50 -8.07
C LEU A 132 12.18 -8.22 -6.68
N TYR A 133 12.39 -7.01 -6.18
CA TYR A 133 11.81 -6.51 -4.92
C TYR A 133 10.72 -5.50 -5.23
N LEU A 134 9.54 -5.78 -4.70
CA LEU A 134 8.32 -4.99 -4.90
C LEU A 134 7.74 -4.58 -3.55
N PRO A 135 7.55 -3.29 -3.27
CA PRO A 135 6.85 -2.83 -2.08
C PRO A 135 5.33 -3.09 -2.14
N MET A 136 4.92 -4.32 -2.42
CA MET A 136 3.52 -4.75 -2.45
C MET A 136 3.02 -4.98 -1.02
N GLY A 137 2.11 -4.13 -0.51
CA GLY A 137 1.78 -4.13 0.90
C GLY A 137 3.02 -3.91 1.78
N LEU A 138 3.42 -4.88 2.60
CA LEU A 138 4.66 -4.79 3.39
C LEU A 138 5.91 -5.22 2.62
N GLY A 139 5.75 -5.81 1.45
CA GLY A 139 6.84 -6.20 0.56
C GLY A 139 6.72 -7.60 -0.02
N GLN A 140 7.28 -7.76 -1.19
CA GLN A 140 7.37 -9.00 -1.93
C GLN A 140 8.76 -9.17 -2.54
N ARG A 141 9.33 -10.37 -2.41
CA ARG A 141 10.57 -10.79 -3.03
C ARG A 141 10.25 -11.85 -4.08
N VAL A 142 10.52 -11.54 -5.32
CA VAL A 142 10.18 -12.38 -6.48
C VAL A 142 11.46 -12.95 -7.06
N THR A 143 11.62 -14.26 -7.01
CA THR A 143 12.64 -14.99 -7.77
C THR A 143 12.08 -15.29 -9.16
N ASP A 144 12.93 -15.33 -10.17
CA ASP A 144 12.54 -15.54 -11.57
C ASP A 144 11.51 -14.48 -12.08
N PRO A 145 11.94 -13.20 -12.25
CA PRO A 145 11.07 -12.09 -12.67
C PRO A 145 10.29 -12.34 -13.96
N LEU A 146 10.88 -12.99 -14.98
CA LEU A 146 10.15 -13.32 -16.22
C LEU A 146 8.98 -14.27 -15.98
N ASN A 147 9.20 -15.33 -15.18
CA ASN A 147 8.13 -16.27 -14.82
C ASN A 147 7.03 -15.58 -14.01
N TYR A 148 7.39 -14.64 -13.13
CA TYR A 148 6.42 -13.83 -12.40
C TYR A 148 5.54 -13.01 -13.33
N VAL A 149 6.13 -12.29 -14.29
CA VAL A 149 5.40 -11.47 -15.27
C VAL A 149 4.53 -12.36 -16.16
N GLN A 150 5.06 -13.48 -16.65
CA GLN A 150 4.33 -14.41 -17.51
C GLN A 150 3.13 -15.07 -16.84
N LYS A 151 3.19 -15.32 -15.52
CA LYS A 151 2.07 -15.86 -14.72
C LYS A 151 0.95 -14.83 -14.46
N ALA A 152 1.18 -13.55 -14.72
CA ALA A 152 0.15 -12.52 -14.58
C ALA A 152 -0.97 -12.63 -15.61
N HIS A 153 -0.86 -13.54 -16.59
CA HIS A 153 -1.88 -13.79 -17.59
C HIS A 153 -3.17 -14.36 -17.02
N THR A 154 -4.27 -13.76 -17.43
CA THR A 154 -5.57 -14.46 -17.44
C THR A 154 -5.70 -15.24 -18.75
N GLU A 155 -6.48 -16.32 -18.75
CA GLU A 155 -6.72 -17.15 -19.96
C GLU A 155 -7.24 -16.34 -21.17
N TYR A 156 -7.87 -15.19 -20.96
CA TYR A 156 -8.35 -14.27 -21.98
C TYR A 156 -7.24 -13.45 -22.64
N MET A 157 -6.07 -13.31 -22.02
CA MET A 157 -4.98 -12.45 -22.49
C MET A 157 -3.85 -13.26 -23.14
N ALA A 158 -3.95 -14.59 -23.15
CA ALA A 158 -2.78 -15.45 -23.39
C ALA A 158 -2.35 -15.59 -24.85
N ALA A 159 -3.24 -15.47 -25.83
CA ALA A 159 -2.94 -15.97 -27.18
C ALA A 159 -2.43 -14.89 -28.14
N ASP A 160 -2.98 -13.68 -28.12
CA ASP A 160 -2.86 -12.71 -29.22
C ASP A 160 -2.23 -11.37 -28.83
N TYR A 161 -1.87 -11.18 -27.55
CA TYR A 161 -1.24 -9.94 -27.12
C TYR A 161 0.25 -9.92 -27.50
N LYS A 162 0.65 -8.83 -28.12
CA LYS A 162 2.05 -8.57 -28.49
C LYS A 162 2.96 -8.51 -27.27
N ASN A 163 2.43 -8.03 -26.12
CA ASN A 163 3.17 -7.88 -24.87
C ASN A 163 2.36 -8.41 -23.70
N VAL A 164 3.03 -8.86 -22.67
CA VAL A 164 2.46 -9.22 -21.36
C VAL A 164 2.78 -8.14 -20.38
N TRP A 165 1.76 -7.60 -19.74
CA TRP A 165 1.89 -6.51 -18.79
C TRP A 165 1.40 -6.92 -17.41
N HIS A 166 2.18 -6.59 -16.39
CA HIS A 166 1.79 -6.71 -15.00
C HIS A 166 1.85 -5.32 -14.35
N LEU A 167 0.70 -4.73 -14.12
CA LEU A 167 0.55 -3.40 -13.55
C LEU A 167 0.44 -3.47 -12.01
N HIS A 168 1.29 -2.72 -11.32
CA HIS A 168 1.25 -2.51 -9.88
C HIS A 168 0.91 -1.04 -9.60
N THR A 169 -0.26 -0.79 -9.04
CA THR A 169 -0.72 0.58 -8.76
C THR A 169 -0.11 1.14 -7.47
N TYR A 170 0.38 2.37 -7.55
CA TYR A 170 0.82 3.17 -6.43
C TYR A 170 0.03 4.49 -6.36
N PRO A 171 -0.37 4.92 -5.14
CA PRO A 171 -0.48 4.11 -3.94
C PRO A 171 -1.63 3.09 -4.04
N GLY A 172 -1.66 2.12 -3.16
CA GLY A 172 -2.72 1.10 -3.10
C GLY A 172 -2.14 -0.31 -3.05
N GLN A 173 -1.87 -0.94 -4.20
CA GLN A 173 -1.18 -2.24 -4.21
C GLN A 173 0.27 -2.07 -3.68
N MET A 174 0.97 -1.07 -4.20
CA MET A 174 2.30 -0.70 -3.71
C MET A 174 2.19 0.29 -2.56
N SER A 175 2.94 0.04 -1.50
CA SER A 175 3.06 0.90 -0.32
C SER A 175 4.12 2.00 -0.49
N MET A 176 5.03 1.84 -1.43
CA MET A 176 6.08 2.80 -1.79
C MET A 176 6.29 2.81 -3.30
N PRO A 177 6.65 3.96 -3.91
CA PRO A 177 6.74 4.11 -5.36
C PRO A 177 8.12 3.74 -5.92
N TRP A 178 8.58 2.52 -5.72
CA TRP A 178 9.83 2.03 -6.30
C TRP A 178 9.81 0.52 -6.54
N ILE A 179 10.62 0.06 -7.47
CA ILE A 179 10.89 -1.36 -7.73
C ILE A 179 12.39 -1.55 -7.91
N CYS A 180 12.93 -2.68 -7.43
CA CYS A 180 14.35 -3.00 -7.56
C CYS A 180 14.54 -4.35 -8.22
N LEU A 181 15.38 -4.39 -9.26
CA LEU A 181 15.86 -5.63 -9.88
C LEU A 181 17.30 -5.84 -9.47
N GLN A 182 17.56 -6.88 -8.69
CA GLN A 182 18.88 -7.22 -8.19
C GLN A 182 19.49 -8.37 -8.99
N ASN A 183 20.71 -8.15 -9.47
CA ASN A 183 21.57 -9.12 -10.15
C ASN A 183 22.88 -9.25 -9.37
N GLY A 184 23.06 -10.33 -8.63
CA GLY A 184 24.21 -10.49 -7.74
C GLY A 184 24.28 -9.36 -6.71
N ASP A 185 25.41 -8.64 -6.70
CA ASP A 185 25.67 -7.52 -5.77
C ASP A 185 25.22 -6.16 -6.33
N HIS A 186 24.56 -6.13 -7.48
CA HIS A 186 24.12 -4.89 -8.11
C HIS A 186 22.60 -4.81 -8.16
N THR A 187 22.05 -3.62 -7.91
CA THR A 187 20.60 -3.38 -7.92
C THR A 187 20.26 -2.20 -8.83
N LEU A 188 19.36 -2.47 -9.79
CA LEU A 188 18.70 -1.44 -10.57
C LEU A 188 17.42 -1.04 -9.87
N ALA A 189 17.26 0.25 -9.58
CA ALA A 189 16.08 0.82 -8.94
C ALA A 189 15.37 1.81 -9.87
N LEU A 190 14.09 1.58 -10.11
CA LEU A 190 13.19 2.50 -10.78
C LEU A 190 12.20 3.04 -9.76
N SER A 191 12.17 4.36 -9.56
CA SER A 191 11.36 4.99 -8.52
C SER A 191 10.69 6.28 -8.99
N ARG A 192 9.65 6.70 -8.24
CA ARG A 192 8.99 7.98 -8.41
C ARG A 192 8.98 8.78 -7.12
N ARG A 193 9.57 9.97 -7.14
CA ARG A 193 9.69 10.89 -6.01
C ARG A 193 8.81 12.12 -6.24
N ASP A 194 7.50 11.89 -6.26
CA ASP A 194 6.47 12.90 -6.47
C ASP A 194 5.91 13.37 -5.13
N GLU A 195 6.16 14.62 -4.74
CA GLU A 195 5.66 15.18 -3.48
C GLU A 195 4.12 15.26 -3.45
N THR A 196 3.48 15.38 -4.60
CA THR A 196 2.01 15.47 -4.69
C THR A 196 1.31 14.14 -4.52
N CYS A 197 2.04 13.01 -4.53
CA CYS A 197 1.49 11.66 -4.39
C CYS A 197 0.39 11.35 -5.43
N ARG A 198 0.71 11.48 -6.71
CA ARG A 198 -0.21 11.11 -7.79
C ARG A 198 -0.31 9.61 -7.95
N ILE A 199 -1.46 9.13 -8.37
CA ILE A 199 -1.62 7.73 -8.77
C ILE A 199 -0.69 7.44 -9.95
N SER A 200 0.04 6.34 -9.85
CA SER A 200 0.97 5.84 -10.87
C SER A 200 0.86 4.33 -11.00
N GLY A 201 1.27 3.81 -12.15
CA GLY A 201 1.43 2.40 -12.38
C GLY A 201 2.90 2.03 -12.56
N PHE A 202 3.40 1.06 -11.81
CA PHE A 202 4.68 0.42 -12.07
C PHE A 202 4.41 -0.80 -12.92
N VAL A 203 4.86 -0.77 -14.17
CA VAL A 203 4.55 -1.80 -15.16
C VAL A 203 5.78 -2.65 -15.41
N LEU A 204 5.59 -3.95 -15.28
CA LEU A 204 6.54 -4.98 -15.70
C LEU A 204 5.95 -5.71 -16.89
N GLY A 205 6.75 -5.94 -17.92
CA GLY A 205 6.28 -6.59 -19.12
C GLY A 205 7.33 -7.51 -19.75
N THR A 206 6.90 -8.32 -20.70
CA THR A 206 7.78 -9.10 -21.57
C THR A 206 7.45 -8.80 -23.02
N GLY A 207 8.35 -9.15 -23.95
CA GLY A 207 8.11 -9.06 -25.38
C GLY A 207 6.97 -9.96 -25.88
N PRO A 208 6.67 -9.93 -27.18
CA PRO A 208 5.72 -10.83 -27.82
C PRO A 208 6.10 -12.29 -27.57
N ARG A 209 5.15 -13.20 -27.82
CA ARG A 209 5.26 -14.63 -27.46
C ARG A 209 6.58 -15.29 -27.91
N GLU A 210 7.07 -14.95 -29.09
CA GLU A 210 8.33 -15.45 -29.65
C GLU A 210 9.57 -14.86 -28.97
N GLU A 211 9.43 -13.76 -28.26
CA GLU A 211 10.53 -13.01 -27.62
C GLU A 211 10.37 -12.89 -26.09
N ARG A 212 9.42 -13.62 -25.48
CA ARG A 212 9.10 -13.53 -24.05
C ARG A 212 10.28 -13.78 -23.12
N ASP A 213 11.20 -14.64 -23.55
CA ASP A 213 12.35 -15.04 -22.76
C ASP A 213 13.62 -14.24 -23.09
N THR A 214 13.47 -13.15 -23.85
CA THR A 214 14.61 -12.36 -24.35
C THR A 214 14.64 -10.93 -23.83
N ARG A 215 13.53 -10.45 -23.24
CA ARG A 215 13.43 -9.07 -22.73
C ARG A 215 12.53 -8.93 -21.51
N LEU A 216 12.89 -7.99 -20.66
CA LEU A 216 12.05 -7.49 -19.55
C LEU A 216 11.77 -6.01 -19.80
N ILE A 217 10.50 -5.63 -19.74
CA ILE A 217 10.06 -4.24 -19.83
C ILE A 217 9.81 -3.71 -18.42
N MET A 218 10.30 -2.49 -18.14
CA MET A 218 10.06 -1.75 -16.91
C MET A 218 9.70 -0.32 -17.25
N THR A 219 8.58 0.18 -16.72
CA THR A 219 8.15 1.57 -16.95
C THR A 219 7.26 2.07 -15.81
N ILE A 220 7.12 3.39 -15.75
CA ILE A 220 6.14 4.05 -14.87
C ILE A 220 5.06 4.68 -15.73
N SER A 221 3.82 4.26 -15.53
CA SER A 221 2.63 4.87 -16.11
C SER A 221 2.14 6.00 -15.22
N SER A 222 1.94 7.16 -15.81
CA SER A 222 1.28 8.32 -15.20
C SER A 222 -0.01 8.61 -15.94
N TYR A 223 -1.03 9.07 -15.21
CA TYR A 223 -2.39 9.29 -15.72
C TYR A 223 -2.76 10.78 -15.69
N PRO A 224 -2.09 11.60 -16.52
CA PRO A 224 -2.22 13.07 -16.47
C PRO A 224 -3.59 13.58 -16.93
N ALA A 225 -4.25 12.86 -17.82
CA ALA A 225 -5.52 13.23 -18.48
C ALA A 225 -5.53 14.68 -19.00
N VAL A 226 -4.44 15.07 -19.67
CA VAL A 226 -4.28 16.45 -20.19
C VAL A 226 -5.29 16.71 -21.29
N ILE A 227 -6.26 17.59 -21.01
CA ILE A 227 -7.32 17.94 -21.96
C ILE A 227 -6.84 18.94 -23.02
N PRO A 228 -7.58 19.12 -24.13
CA PRO A 228 -7.32 20.15 -25.14
C PRO A 228 -7.05 21.53 -24.55
N GLY A 229 -5.96 22.17 -24.94
CA GLY A 229 -5.55 23.50 -24.49
C GLY A 229 -4.82 23.54 -23.14
N GLU A 230 -4.59 22.41 -22.49
CA GLU A 230 -3.84 22.33 -21.24
C GLU A 230 -2.37 21.97 -21.42
N MET A 231 -1.57 22.42 -20.45
CA MET A 231 -0.17 22.07 -20.32
C MET A 231 0.09 21.46 -18.95
N LEU A 232 0.88 20.39 -18.90
CA LEU A 232 1.23 19.72 -17.65
C LEU A 232 2.70 19.29 -17.63
N THR A 233 3.34 19.46 -16.47
CA THR A 233 4.66 18.90 -16.19
C THR A 233 4.53 17.74 -15.20
N LEU A 234 5.21 16.64 -15.50
CA LEU A 234 5.34 15.44 -14.69
C LEU A 234 6.81 15.27 -14.32
N GLU A 235 7.10 15.12 -13.03
CA GLU A 235 8.46 15.07 -12.50
C GLU A 235 8.62 13.93 -11.50
N GLY A 236 9.85 13.76 -11.01
CA GLY A 236 10.16 12.85 -9.91
C GLY A 236 10.42 11.41 -10.35
N TYR A 237 10.54 11.12 -11.64
CA TYR A 237 10.97 9.78 -12.06
C TYR A 237 12.47 9.65 -11.88
N ARG A 238 12.92 8.50 -11.39
CA ARG A 238 14.33 8.28 -11.08
C ARG A 238 14.76 6.85 -11.40
N LEU A 239 15.91 6.72 -12.03
CA LEU A 239 16.64 5.48 -12.25
C LEU A 239 17.98 5.54 -11.54
N ALA A 240 18.28 4.53 -10.74
CA ALA A 240 19.56 4.42 -10.06
C ALA A 240 20.12 3.00 -10.18
N VAL A 241 21.45 2.87 -10.11
CA VAL A 241 22.15 1.59 -9.96
C VAL A 241 23.02 1.65 -8.72
N TYR A 242 22.90 0.63 -7.88
CA TYR A 242 23.65 0.48 -6.64
C TYR A 242 24.57 -0.74 -6.71
N ASP A 243 25.74 -0.66 -6.08
CA ASP A 243 26.68 -1.77 -5.91
C ASP A 243 26.40 -2.61 -4.67
N THR A 244 25.11 -2.67 -4.29
CA THR A 244 24.60 -3.34 -3.11
C THR A 244 23.20 -3.85 -3.38
N ASP A 245 22.47 -4.23 -2.34
CA ASP A 245 21.09 -4.70 -2.44
C ASP A 245 20.05 -3.55 -2.41
N TRP A 246 18.77 -3.93 -2.41
CA TRP A 246 17.60 -3.03 -2.43
C TRP A 246 17.56 -2.02 -1.28
N ARG A 247 18.30 -2.23 -0.18
CA ARG A 247 18.30 -1.34 0.99
C ARG A 247 18.82 0.05 0.66
N GLU A 248 19.75 0.19 -0.28
CA GLU A 248 20.23 1.51 -0.75
C GLU A 248 19.10 2.35 -1.36
N GLU A 249 18.17 1.75 -2.14
CA GLU A 249 17.00 2.50 -2.61
C GLU A 249 16.04 2.81 -1.47
N ALA A 250 15.84 1.88 -0.54
CA ALA A 250 14.99 2.11 0.65
C ALA A 250 15.55 3.29 1.50
N ASP A 251 16.85 3.32 1.76
CA ASP A 251 17.51 4.41 2.50
C ASP A 251 17.45 5.75 1.75
N SER A 252 17.72 5.72 0.45
CA SER A 252 17.62 6.90 -0.42
C SER A 252 16.20 7.43 -0.49
N TYR A 253 15.20 6.54 -0.57
CA TYR A 253 13.77 6.89 -0.54
C TYR A 253 13.38 7.47 0.82
N ARG A 254 13.80 6.85 1.92
CA ARG A 254 13.53 7.34 3.28
C ARG A 254 14.14 8.72 3.49
N ALA A 255 15.39 8.94 3.06
CA ALA A 255 16.04 10.23 3.16
C ALA A 255 15.30 11.32 2.38
N TRP A 256 14.80 11.00 1.17
CA TRP A 256 13.97 11.92 0.41
C TRP A 256 12.64 12.19 1.13
N SER A 257 11.97 11.16 1.63
CA SER A 257 10.70 11.28 2.36
C SER A 257 10.83 12.19 3.59
N ASN A 258 11.93 12.06 4.33
CA ASN A 258 12.22 12.88 5.51
C ASN A 258 12.41 14.37 5.17
N ARG A 259 12.97 14.67 4.00
CA ARG A 259 13.17 16.08 3.55
C ARG A 259 11.91 16.69 2.94
N THR A 260 10.92 15.88 2.62
CA THR A 260 9.69 16.32 1.93
C THR A 260 8.46 16.10 2.81
N TYR A 261 7.64 15.13 2.50
CA TYR A 261 6.32 14.97 3.11
C TYR A 261 6.31 14.50 4.57
N LEU A 262 7.43 13.97 5.09
CA LEU A 262 7.57 13.57 6.50
C LEU A 262 8.22 14.65 7.37
N ALA A 263 8.69 15.75 6.82
CA ALA A 263 9.45 16.78 7.55
C ALA A 263 8.75 17.26 8.84
N ASP A 264 7.41 17.36 8.81
CA ASP A 264 6.62 17.84 9.94
C ASP A 264 6.34 16.76 11.01
N VAL A 265 6.58 15.46 10.71
CA VAL A 265 6.22 14.34 11.58
C VAL A 265 7.40 13.54 12.11
N ILE A 266 8.61 13.90 11.75
CA ILE A 266 9.84 13.28 12.25
C ILE A 266 10.42 14.08 13.41
N ASP A 267 11.26 13.42 14.24
CA ASP A 267 12.09 14.03 15.26
C ASP A 267 13.46 14.48 14.69
N GLU A 268 14.33 14.99 15.55
CA GLU A 268 15.68 15.45 15.19
C GLU A 268 16.61 14.33 14.68
N THR A 269 16.25 13.08 14.94
CA THR A 269 17.00 11.90 14.45
C THR A 269 16.47 11.39 13.10
N GLY A 270 15.40 11.99 12.56
CA GLY A 270 14.73 11.58 11.33
C GLY A 270 13.77 10.42 11.50
N ARG A 271 13.41 10.07 12.75
CA ARG A 271 12.43 9.02 13.06
C ARG A 271 11.02 9.61 13.14
N ILE A 272 10.03 8.85 12.68
CA ILE A 272 8.61 9.23 12.80
C ILE A 272 8.25 9.26 14.28
N ARG A 273 7.70 10.42 14.75
CA ARG A 273 7.25 10.57 16.13
C ARG A 273 6.06 9.66 16.38
N ARG A 274 6.09 8.99 17.53
CA ARG A 274 4.97 8.16 18.01
C ARG A 274 4.55 8.61 19.41
N LYS A 275 3.26 8.45 19.70
CA LYS A 275 2.73 8.69 21.05
C LYS A 275 3.30 7.67 22.03
N GLU A 276 3.72 8.13 23.20
CA GLU A 276 4.21 7.24 24.28
C GLU A 276 3.09 6.28 24.74
N SER A 277 1.85 6.73 24.73
CA SER A 277 0.69 5.95 25.17
C SER A 277 0.45 4.68 24.36
N ILE A 278 0.92 4.61 23.09
CA ILE A 278 0.71 3.43 22.22
C ILE A 278 1.84 2.41 22.31
N LYS A 279 3.03 2.77 22.77
CA LYS A 279 4.20 1.87 22.81
C LYS A 279 3.92 0.51 23.49
N PRO A 280 3.17 0.43 24.61
CA PRO A 280 2.86 -0.86 25.25
C PRO A 280 1.75 -1.66 24.56
N LEU A 281 1.27 -1.24 23.39
CA LEU A 281 0.24 -1.97 22.67
C LEU A 281 0.81 -3.25 22.04
N HIS A 282 0.23 -4.41 22.38
CA HIS A 282 0.59 -5.69 21.77
C HIS A 282 -0.38 -6.12 20.65
N GLY A 283 -1.59 -5.53 20.62
CA GLY A 283 -2.64 -5.86 19.68
C GLY A 283 -4.01 -5.51 20.22
N TRP A 284 -5.03 -5.97 19.53
CA TRP A 284 -6.43 -5.71 19.87
C TRP A 284 -7.33 -6.90 19.65
N GLN A 285 -8.46 -6.93 20.38
CA GLN A 285 -9.57 -7.81 20.09
C GLN A 285 -10.43 -7.15 19.02
N ARG A 286 -10.51 -7.73 17.82
CA ARG A 286 -11.37 -7.23 16.74
C ARG A 286 -12.77 -7.82 16.89
N ILE A 287 -13.67 -7.05 17.48
CA ILE A 287 -15.04 -7.50 17.78
C ILE A 287 -16.00 -7.02 16.71
N ILE A 288 -16.82 -7.92 16.17
CA ILE A 288 -17.96 -7.63 15.32
C ILE A 288 -19.22 -7.96 16.12
N LEU A 289 -19.98 -6.94 16.56
CA LEU A 289 -21.14 -7.14 17.41
C LEU A 289 -22.34 -7.73 16.65
N LYS A 290 -22.55 -7.25 15.42
CA LYS A 290 -23.71 -7.61 14.59
C LYS A 290 -23.25 -7.98 13.19
N HIS A 291 -23.64 -9.18 12.76
CA HIS A 291 -23.31 -9.68 11.44
C HIS A 291 -23.95 -8.85 10.33
N GLN A 292 -23.38 -8.93 9.14
CA GLN A 292 -23.93 -8.26 7.95
C GLN A 292 -25.35 -8.75 7.55
N TYR A 293 -25.84 -9.87 8.08
CA TYR A 293 -27.22 -10.38 7.87
C TYR A 293 -28.15 -10.09 9.05
N GLY A 294 -27.65 -9.42 10.11
CA GLY A 294 -28.44 -8.95 11.23
C GLY A 294 -28.34 -9.77 12.51
N GLU A 295 -27.64 -10.93 12.51
CA GLU A 295 -27.41 -11.69 13.72
C GLU A 295 -26.55 -10.91 14.70
N ILE A 296 -26.98 -10.88 15.97
CA ILE A 296 -26.25 -10.26 17.08
C ILE A 296 -25.42 -11.34 17.77
N PHE A 297 -24.11 -11.13 17.86
CA PHE A 297 -23.17 -12.02 18.57
C PHE A 297 -22.93 -11.56 20.00
N HIS A 298 -22.78 -10.25 20.20
CA HIS A 298 -22.52 -9.61 21.48
C HIS A 298 -23.24 -8.26 21.52
N THR A 299 -23.55 -7.81 22.74
CA THR A 299 -24.10 -6.48 23.01
C THR A 299 -23.04 -5.56 23.62
N TYR A 300 -23.34 -4.28 23.82
CA TYR A 300 -22.43 -3.36 24.49
C TYR A 300 -22.17 -3.78 25.95
N HIS A 301 -23.12 -4.42 26.61
CA HIS A 301 -22.97 -4.93 27.99
C HIS A 301 -21.97 -6.07 28.11
N ASP A 302 -21.66 -6.78 27.03
CA ASP A 302 -20.67 -7.85 27.01
C ASP A 302 -19.21 -7.32 26.94
N LEU A 303 -19.00 -6.12 26.42
CA LEU A 303 -17.68 -5.57 26.11
C LEU A 303 -16.73 -5.53 27.33
N PRO A 304 -17.15 -5.10 28.54
CA PRO A 304 -16.27 -5.11 29.70
C PRO A 304 -15.82 -6.53 30.11
N ARG A 305 -16.68 -7.54 29.96
CA ARG A 305 -16.32 -8.94 30.21
C ARG A 305 -15.29 -9.41 29.19
N ILE A 306 -15.56 -9.20 27.91
CA ILE A 306 -14.65 -9.59 26.80
C ILE A 306 -13.29 -8.89 26.95
N TYR A 307 -13.29 -7.61 27.34
CA TYR A 307 -12.05 -6.90 27.64
C TYR A 307 -11.24 -7.57 28.75
N ARG A 308 -11.86 -7.91 29.89
CA ARG A 308 -11.17 -8.58 31.02
C ARG A 308 -10.58 -9.93 30.59
N GLU A 309 -11.23 -10.65 29.72
CA GLU A 309 -10.73 -11.90 29.17
C GLU A 309 -9.47 -11.67 28.32
N GLY A 310 -9.48 -10.73 27.36
CA GLY A 310 -8.32 -10.41 26.55
C GLY A 310 -7.15 -9.83 27.33
N ALA A 311 -7.44 -9.01 28.35
CA ALA A 311 -6.42 -8.38 29.20
C ALA A 311 -5.58 -9.42 29.96
N LYS A 312 -6.13 -10.58 30.34
CA LYS A 312 -5.39 -11.70 30.94
C LYS A 312 -4.25 -12.20 30.04
N TYR A 313 -4.43 -12.08 28.72
CA TYR A 313 -3.49 -12.54 27.72
C TYR A 313 -2.65 -11.40 27.12
N GLY A 314 -2.68 -10.19 27.73
CA GLY A 314 -1.89 -9.04 27.31
C GLY A 314 -2.55 -8.18 26.23
N ILE A 315 -3.79 -8.48 25.80
CA ILE A 315 -4.52 -7.70 24.78
C ILE A 315 -5.46 -6.71 25.46
N ARG A 316 -5.09 -5.44 25.45
CA ARG A 316 -5.75 -4.36 26.23
C ARG A 316 -6.50 -3.33 25.39
N MET A 317 -6.75 -3.62 24.12
CA MET A 317 -7.53 -2.78 23.24
C MET A 317 -8.65 -3.59 22.59
N ILE A 318 -9.80 -2.96 22.43
CA ILE A 318 -10.90 -3.43 21.58
C ILE A 318 -10.95 -2.53 20.35
N LEU A 319 -10.89 -3.13 19.16
CA LEU A 319 -11.24 -2.49 17.90
C LEU A 319 -12.65 -2.94 17.55
N LEU A 320 -13.62 -2.01 17.68
CA LEU A 320 -15.04 -2.33 17.67
C LEU A 320 -15.69 -2.07 16.33
N PHE A 321 -16.10 -3.15 15.67
CA PHE A 321 -16.81 -3.17 14.39
C PHE A 321 -18.30 -3.45 14.62
N ALA A 322 -19.11 -3.04 13.65
CA ALA A 322 -20.55 -3.32 13.63
C ALA A 322 -21.30 -2.90 14.90
N TRP A 323 -20.88 -1.78 15.49
CA TRP A 323 -21.48 -1.16 16.66
C TRP A 323 -22.69 -0.27 16.32
N TRP A 324 -22.99 -0.09 15.03
CA TRP A 324 -24.06 0.78 14.54
C TRP A 324 -25.29 -0.02 14.10
N GLN A 325 -26.42 0.67 13.99
CA GLN A 325 -27.76 0.13 13.80
C GLN A 325 -27.88 -0.84 12.62
N GLU A 326 -27.26 -0.54 11.49
CA GLU A 326 -27.37 -1.35 10.28
C GLU A 326 -26.45 -2.57 10.30
N GLY A 327 -25.45 -2.64 11.20
CA GLY A 327 -24.49 -3.73 11.33
C GLY A 327 -23.40 -3.73 10.26
N MET A 328 -22.55 -4.73 10.29
CA MET A 328 -21.37 -4.84 9.41
C MET A 328 -21.75 -4.72 7.93
N ASP A 329 -20.93 -4.01 7.17
CA ASP A 329 -21.09 -3.80 5.72
C ASP A 329 -22.49 -3.29 5.34
N SER A 330 -23.01 -2.29 6.06
CA SER A 330 -24.36 -1.75 5.85
C SER A 330 -24.50 -0.33 6.38
N GLY A 331 -25.27 0.53 5.67
CA GLY A 331 -25.72 1.82 6.16
C GLY A 331 -24.68 2.94 6.20
N TYR A 332 -23.51 2.77 5.61
CA TYR A 332 -22.46 3.81 5.59
C TYR A 332 -22.92 5.09 4.85
N PRO A 333 -22.71 6.29 5.40
CA PRO A 333 -21.94 6.67 6.59
C PRO A 333 -22.81 6.98 7.83
N ASN A 334 -23.94 6.34 8.07
CA ASN A 334 -24.88 6.73 9.13
C ASN A 334 -24.33 6.54 10.55
N TYR A 335 -23.69 5.44 10.86
CA TYR A 335 -23.00 5.11 12.13
C TYR A 335 -23.71 5.63 13.40
N ARG A 336 -24.92 5.16 13.69
CA ARG A 336 -25.66 5.46 14.91
C ARG A 336 -25.61 4.25 15.85
N PRO A 337 -25.40 4.43 17.17
CA PRO A 337 -25.49 3.33 18.13
C PRO A 337 -26.81 2.56 17.98
N ASP A 338 -26.74 1.23 18.04
CA ASP A 338 -27.89 0.35 17.87
C ASP A 338 -28.64 0.15 19.18
N GLU A 339 -29.95 0.44 19.20
CA GLU A 339 -30.82 0.19 20.35
C GLU A 339 -30.90 -1.32 20.69
N ALA A 340 -30.84 -2.19 19.70
CA ALA A 340 -30.84 -3.63 19.90
C ALA A 340 -29.54 -4.14 20.58
N LEU A 341 -28.45 -3.37 20.55
CA LEU A 341 -27.20 -3.65 21.24
C LEU A 341 -27.12 -2.99 22.62
N GLY A 342 -28.10 -2.15 23.00
CA GLY A 342 -28.20 -1.46 24.27
C GLY A 342 -28.25 0.07 24.19
N GLY A 343 -28.20 0.65 22.98
CA GLY A 343 -28.30 2.09 22.77
C GLY A 343 -27.01 2.87 23.11
N ALA A 344 -27.04 4.16 22.89
CA ALA A 344 -25.87 5.03 23.02
C ALA A 344 -25.30 5.08 24.46
N ASP A 345 -26.15 5.06 25.48
CA ASP A 345 -25.71 5.15 26.86
C ASP A 345 -25.00 3.88 27.32
N ALA A 346 -25.51 2.70 26.95
CA ALA A 346 -24.82 1.44 27.25
C ALA A 346 -23.47 1.34 26.55
N LEU A 347 -23.31 1.86 25.32
CA LEU A 347 -22.01 1.94 24.65
C LEU A 347 -21.05 2.86 25.42
N ARG A 348 -21.48 4.06 25.82
CA ARG A 348 -20.67 4.98 26.62
C ARG A 348 -20.26 4.39 27.96
N ASP A 349 -21.18 3.72 28.64
CA ASP A 349 -20.91 3.09 29.94
C ASP A 349 -19.90 1.94 29.80
N ALA A 350 -20.03 1.08 28.78
CA ALA A 350 -19.07 0.02 28.49
C ALA A 350 -17.67 0.57 28.20
N ILE A 351 -17.55 1.62 27.39
CA ILE A 351 -16.27 2.28 27.10
C ILE A 351 -15.67 2.86 28.39
N ARG A 352 -16.47 3.54 29.19
CA ARG A 352 -16.03 4.13 30.47
C ARG A 352 -15.54 3.06 31.44
N GLU A 353 -16.26 1.94 31.59
CA GLU A 353 -15.85 0.83 32.43
C GLU A 353 -14.51 0.23 31.97
N ILE A 354 -14.35 -0.01 30.66
CA ILE A 354 -13.10 -0.52 30.10
C ILE A 354 -11.94 0.45 30.35
N ASN A 355 -12.17 1.76 30.21
CA ASN A 355 -11.16 2.78 30.50
C ASN A 355 -10.72 2.75 31.97
N THR A 356 -11.64 2.57 32.94
CA THR A 356 -11.30 2.44 34.35
C THR A 356 -10.48 1.18 34.65
N LEU A 357 -10.58 0.16 33.82
CA LEU A 357 -9.78 -1.07 33.90
C LEU A 357 -8.42 -0.96 33.18
N GLY A 358 -8.09 0.22 32.66
CA GLY A 358 -6.84 0.48 31.92
C GLY A 358 -6.85 0.00 30.46
N GLY A 359 -8.03 -0.25 29.90
CA GLY A 359 -8.21 -0.63 28.49
C GLY A 359 -8.49 0.55 27.58
N LYS A 360 -8.54 0.27 26.29
CA LYS A 360 -8.88 1.22 25.24
C LYS A 360 -9.94 0.63 24.31
N VAL A 361 -10.88 1.46 23.87
CA VAL A 361 -11.86 1.09 22.83
C VAL A 361 -11.76 2.07 21.67
N VAL A 362 -11.53 1.57 20.46
CA VAL A 362 -11.47 2.34 19.23
C VAL A 362 -12.64 1.94 18.34
N LEU A 363 -13.42 2.91 17.88
CA LEU A 363 -14.59 2.67 17.04
C LEU A 363 -14.21 2.68 15.56
N TYR A 364 -14.81 1.74 14.82
CA TYR A 364 -14.67 1.60 13.36
C TYR A 364 -15.66 2.48 12.61
N ALA A 365 -15.21 3.08 11.51
CA ALA A 365 -16.05 3.55 10.40
C ALA A 365 -15.34 3.25 9.07
N ASN A 366 -16.06 3.33 7.96
CA ASN A 366 -15.46 3.34 6.63
C ASN A 366 -15.28 4.78 6.15
N GLY A 367 -14.09 5.12 5.67
CA GLY A 367 -13.73 6.46 5.22
C GLY A 367 -13.92 6.69 3.72
N HIS A 368 -14.32 5.67 2.96
CA HIS A 368 -14.28 5.75 1.49
C HIS A 368 -15.60 5.42 0.80
N ILE A 369 -16.42 4.49 1.30
CA ILE A 369 -17.58 4.01 0.57
C ILE A 369 -18.92 4.46 1.18
N ILE A 370 -19.91 4.65 0.31
CA ILE A 370 -21.28 5.05 0.65
C ILE A 370 -22.23 3.92 0.23
N ASP A 371 -23.12 3.47 1.13
CA ASP A 371 -24.19 2.53 0.82
C ASP A 371 -25.29 3.25 0.03
N VAL A 372 -25.56 2.79 -1.20
CA VAL A 372 -26.53 3.41 -2.10
C VAL A 372 -27.99 3.32 -1.59
N ASN A 373 -28.25 2.52 -0.57
CA ASN A 373 -29.59 2.38 0.02
C ASN A 373 -29.85 3.36 1.17
N THR A 374 -28.89 4.26 1.50
CA THR A 374 -29.05 5.26 2.55
C THR A 374 -29.76 6.52 2.06
N ASP A 375 -30.42 7.23 2.99
CA ASP A 375 -30.95 8.56 2.71
C ASP A 375 -29.82 9.52 2.35
N TYR A 376 -28.68 9.41 3.04
CA TYR A 376 -27.49 10.21 2.73
C TYR A 376 -27.10 10.13 1.25
N TYR A 377 -27.04 8.91 0.69
CA TYR A 377 -26.72 8.76 -0.74
C TYR A 377 -27.79 9.41 -1.62
N ARG A 378 -29.08 9.16 -1.36
CA ARG A 378 -30.19 9.68 -2.18
C ARG A 378 -30.28 11.22 -2.16
N ASP A 379 -30.05 11.82 -0.99
CA ASP A 379 -30.23 13.26 -0.82
C ASP A 379 -29.02 14.07 -1.35
N GLU A 380 -27.81 13.60 -1.06
CA GLU A 380 -26.59 14.37 -1.41
C GLU A 380 -25.38 13.50 -1.82
N GLY A 381 -25.19 12.32 -1.21
CA GLY A 381 -23.97 11.53 -1.32
C GLY A 381 -23.59 11.14 -2.75
N TRP A 382 -24.57 10.97 -3.64
CA TRP A 382 -24.35 10.65 -5.05
C TRP A 382 -23.53 11.75 -5.78
N LYS A 383 -23.56 12.98 -5.30
CA LYS A 383 -22.80 14.12 -5.86
C LYS A 383 -21.30 14.04 -5.56
N TYR A 384 -20.93 13.23 -4.55
CA TYR A 384 -19.57 13.14 -4.04
C TYR A 384 -18.90 11.80 -4.41
N THR A 385 -19.52 11.01 -5.30
CA THR A 385 -19.00 9.71 -5.69
C THR A 385 -17.95 9.83 -6.80
N MET A 386 -16.92 8.99 -6.72
CA MET A 386 -15.91 8.90 -7.78
C MET A 386 -16.51 8.37 -9.07
N LYS A 387 -16.09 8.91 -10.20
CA LYS A 387 -16.51 8.49 -11.55
C LYS A 387 -15.31 7.95 -12.32
N ASN A 388 -15.54 6.86 -13.06
CA ASN A 388 -14.59 6.34 -14.02
C ASN A 388 -14.60 7.19 -15.33
N ILE A 389 -13.80 6.81 -16.32
CA ILE A 389 -13.70 7.51 -17.60
C ILE A 389 -15.03 7.60 -18.38
N GLU A 390 -15.95 6.64 -18.14
CA GLU A 390 -17.30 6.59 -18.72
C GLU A 390 -18.34 7.34 -17.88
N MET A 391 -17.89 8.08 -16.84
CA MET A 391 -18.74 8.79 -15.89
C MET A 391 -19.66 7.87 -15.07
N GLN A 392 -19.27 6.60 -14.91
CA GLN A 392 -19.96 5.66 -14.06
C GLN A 392 -19.33 5.61 -12.67
N GLU A 393 -20.14 5.36 -11.64
CA GLU A 393 -19.66 5.19 -10.28
C GLU A 393 -18.85 3.90 -10.10
N TYR A 394 -17.74 3.98 -9.37
CA TYR A 394 -17.02 2.79 -8.92
C TYR A 394 -17.84 2.07 -7.85
N ARG A 395 -18.25 0.83 -8.13
CA ARG A 395 -19.10 0.03 -7.25
C ARG A 395 -18.36 -1.09 -6.56
N GLU A 396 -18.69 -1.30 -5.29
CA GLU A 396 -18.26 -2.44 -4.49
C GLU A 396 -19.49 -3.19 -3.97
N TYR A 397 -19.37 -4.52 -3.84
CA TYR A 397 -20.50 -5.39 -3.50
C TYR A 397 -20.17 -6.20 -2.26
N TYR A 398 -21.07 -6.14 -1.28
CA TYR A 398 -20.97 -6.86 -0.03
C TYR A 398 -22.26 -7.64 0.27
N LYS A 399 -22.29 -8.43 1.35
CA LYS A 399 -23.38 -9.32 1.72
C LYS A 399 -23.72 -10.34 0.62
N PHE A 400 -22.77 -11.22 0.37
CA PHE A 400 -22.95 -12.32 -0.59
C PHE A 400 -23.88 -13.39 -0.01
N SER A 401 -24.88 -13.83 -0.77
CA SER A 401 -25.74 -14.97 -0.41
C SER A 401 -25.91 -15.91 -1.59
N ASN A 402 -26.20 -17.19 -1.29
CA ASN A 402 -26.43 -18.21 -2.33
C ASN A 402 -27.63 -17.89 -3.24
N ASN A 403 -28.61 -17.15 -2.73
CA ASN A 403 -29.86 -16.88 -3.44
C ASN A 403 -29.98 -15.45 -4.00
N GLY A 404 -29.25 -14.48 -3.43
CA GLY A 404 -29.39 -13.05 -3.77
C GLY A 404 -28.55 -12.58 -4.95
N THR A 405 -27.49 -13.31 -5.26
CA THR A 405 -26.50 -12.92 -6.29
C THR A 405 -27.03 -12.99 -7.72
N MET A 406 -28.04 -13.82 -7.98
CA MET A 406 -28.71 -13.88 -9.29
C MET A 406 -29.56 -12.64 -9.60
N LEU A 407 -30.09 -11.96 -8.57
CA LEU A 407 -30.90 -10.73 -8.73
C LEU A 407 -30.02 -9.48 -8.79
N ARG A 408 -28.82 -9.57 -8.24
CA ARG A 408 -27.81 -8.49 -8.26
C ARG A 408 -26.45 -9.10 -8.59
N TYR A 409 -25.88 -8.69 -9.68
CA TYR A 409 -24.55 -9.16 -10.06
C TYR A 409 -23.53 -8.72 -9.01
N GLY A 410 -23.02 -9.66 -8.23
CA GLY A 410 -22.00 -9.46 -7.22
C GLY A 410 -22.44 -9.65 -5.78
N GLY A 411 -23.42 -8.95 -5.25
CA GLY A 411 -23.79 -9.01 -3.84
C GLY A 411 -25.14 -8.39 -3.50
N LEU A 412 -25.59 -8.54 -2.24
CA LEU A 412 -26.88 -8.00 -1.76
C LEU A 412 -26.79 -6.51 -1.40
N LYS A 413 -25.60 -6.01 -1.07
CA LYS A 413 -25.33 -4.60 -0.78
C LYS A 413 -24.40 -4.01 -1.82
N THR A 414 -24.77 -2.85 -2.30
CA THR A 414 -23.98 -2.06 -3.25
C THR A 414 -23.48 -0.80 -2.56
N PHE A 415 -22.19 -0.59 -2.65
CA PHE A 415 -21.52 0.64 -2.23
C PHE A 415 -20.92 1.34 -3.44
N VAL A 416 -20.69 2.62 -3.29
CA VAL A 416 -19.99 3.45 -4.28
C VAL A 416 -18.83 4.18 -3.61
N GLY A 417 -17.69 4.30 -4.30
CA GLY A 417 -16.53 5.01 -3.80
C GLY A 417 -16.79 6.51 -3.72
N ALA A 418 -16.54 7.11 -2.58
CA ALA A 418 -16.62 8.56 -2.39
C ALA A 418 -15.31 9.24 -2.78
N CYS A 419 -15.37 10.40 -3.38
CA CYS A 419 -14.24 11.19 -3.81
C CYS A 419 -13.76 12.13 -2.70
N HIS A 420 -12.55 11.91 -2.19
CA HIS A 420 -11.93 12.83 -1.23
C HIS A 420 -11.58 14.19 -1.86
N GLY A 421 -11.57 14.30 -3.19
CA GLY A 421 -11.53 15.55 -3.91
C GLY A 421 -12.82 16.39 -3.80
N THR A 422 -13.74 16.06 -2.89
CA THR A 422 -14.92 16.88 -2.53
C THR A 422 -14.81 17.32 -1.07
N PHE A 423 -14.98 18.62 -0.83
CA PHE A 423 -14.91 19.17 0.53
C PHE A 423 -15.97 18.55 1.46
N GLN A 424 -17.16 18.29 0.92
CA GLN A 424 -18.29 17.74 1.66
C GLN A 424 -18.00 16.32 2.18
N TRP A 425 -17.36 15.46 1.38
CA TRP A 425 -17.00 14.13 1.84
C TRP A 425 -15.90 14.17 2.91
N ARG A 426 -14.86 14.99 2.73
CA ARG A 426 -13.84 15.18 3.75
C ARG A 426 -14.44 15.65 5.09
N ASN A 427 -15.40 16.59 5.04
CA ASN A 427 -16.13 17.04 6.24
C ASN A 427 -16.97 15.92 6.87
N LYS A 428 -17.61 15.06 6.05
CA LYS A 428 -18.36 13.91 6.55
C LYS A 428 -17.45 12.95 7.31
N VAL A 429 -16.27 12.63 6.80
CA VAL A 429 -15.31 11.75 7.48
C VAL A 429 -14.83 12.39 8.80
N GLU A 430 -14.57 13.70 8.82
CA GLU A 430 -14.22 14.42 10.04
C GLU A 430 -15.35 14.43 11.06
N GLU A 431 -16.61 14.64 10.64
CA GLU A 431 -17.81 14.51 11.49
C GLU A 431 -17.91 13.14 12.14
N LEU A 432 -17.60 12.06 11.42
CA LEU A 432 -17.59 10.72 11.96
C LEU A 432 -16.51 10.53 13.04
N ALA A 433 -15.32 11.14 12.85
CA ALA A 433 -14.29 11.13 13.87
C ALA A 433 -14.75 11.83 15.16
N HIS A 434 -15.36 13.02 15.04
CA HIS A 434 -15.97 13.72 16.18
C HIS A 434 -17.00 12.84 16.88
N ARG A 435 -17.89 12.19 16.16
CA ARG A 435 -18.92 11.30 16.71
C ARG A 435 -18.32 10.15 17.52
N HIS A 436 -17.23 9.54 17.06
CA HIS A 436 -16.52 8.51 17.81
C HIS A 436 -16.01 9.04 19.15
N LEU A 437 -15.37 10.21 19.13
CA LEU A 437 -14.83 10.82 20.35
C LEU A 437 -15.95 11.27 21.30
N ASP A 438 -17.06 11.78 20.82
CA ASP A 438 -18.25 12.17 21.61
C ASP A 438 -18.94 10.97 22.28
N LEU A 439 -18.80 9.76 21.70
CA LEU A 439 -19.22 8.51 22.33
C LEU A 439 -18.26 8.02 23.42
N GLY A 440 -17.15 8.74 23.67
CA GLY A 440 -16.15 8.40 24.67
C GLY A 440 -15.06 7.44 24.16
N SER A 441 -15.01 7.18 22.87
CA SER A 441 -13.99 6.32 22.24
C SER A 441 -12.58 6.84 22.50
N ASN A 442 -11.63 5.93 22.70
CA ASN A 442 -10.21 6.23 22.81
C ASN A 442 -9.53 6.45 21.43
N GLY A 443 -10.31 6.73 20.41
CA GLY A 443 -9.81 7.02 19.09
C GLY A 443 -10.79 6.64 17.99
N THR A 444 -10.28 6.66 16.77
CA THR A 444 -11.06 6.35 15.57
C THR A 444 -10.28 5.45 14.65
N PHE A 445 -10.98 4.55 13.97
CA PHE A 445 -10.43 3.72 12.92
C PHE A 445 -11.26 3.91 11.66
N PHE A 446 -10.61 4.32 10.58
CA PHE A 446 -11.25 4.43 9.28
C PHE A 446 -10.71 3.39 8.31
N ASP A 447 -11.60 2.51 7.88
CA ASP A 447 -11.35 1.56 6.81
C ASP A 447 -11.18 2.28 5.46
N GLN A 448 -10.37 1.72 4.58
CA GLN A 448 -10.15 2.15 3.20
C GLN A 448 -9.59 3.58 2.99
N LEU A 449 -9.05 4.25 4.01
CA LEU A 449 -8.36 5.53 3.79
C LEU A 449 -6.97 5.36 3.14
N SER A 450 -6.26 4.26 3.46
CA SER A 450 -4.90 4.00 2.95
C SER A 450 -4.85 3.03 1.77
N CYS A 451 -5.99 2.64 1.23
CA CYS A 451 -6.10 1.73 0.07
C CYS A 451 -7.25 2.13 -0.86
N CYS A 452 -7.48 1.35 -1.90
CA CYS A 452 -8.58 1.55 -2.86
C CYS A 452 -8.54 2.92 -3.55
N PHE A 453 -7.35 3.46 -3.82
CA PHE A 453 -7.18 4.70 -4.58
C PHE A 453 -7.63 4.51 -6.03
N ARG A 454 -8.30 5.52 -6.58
CA ARG A 454 -8.87 5.46 -7.92
C ARG A 454 -8.74 6.81 -8.64
N LEU A 455 -8.67 6.76 -9.96
CA LEU A 455 -8.79 7.93 -10.81
C LEU A 455 -10.25 8.44 -10.76
N CYS A 456 -10.45 9.74 -10.60
CA CYS A 456 -11.78 10.32 -10.61
C CYS A 456 -11.94 11.32 -11.78
N PHE A 457 -12.82 11.00 -12.72
CA PHE A 457 -13.05 11.80 -13.93
C PHE A 457 -14.16 12.86 -13.75
N ASP A 458 -14.78 12.97 -12.60
CA ASP A 458 -15.80 14.00 -12.35
C ASP A 458 -15.15 15.37 -12.09
N ARG A 459 -15.15 16.20 -13.10
CA ARG A 459 -14.53 17.54 -13.07
C ARG A 459 -15.28 18.56 -12.23
N SER A 460 -16.46 18.23 -11.75
CA SER A 460 -17.23 19.10 -10.85
C SER A 460 -16.70 19.04 -9.40
N HIS A 461 -15.82 18.09 -9.10
CA HIS A 461 -15.16 18.00 -7.80
C HIS A 461 -14.02 19.00 -7.66
N ASP A 462 -13.56 19.28 -6.43
CA ASP A 462 -12.55 20.31 -6.13
C ASP A 462 -11.19 20.05 -6.81
N HIS A 463 -10.93 18.81 -7.25
CA HIS A 463 -9.72 18.47 -8.00
C HIS A 463 -9.76 18.91 -9.49
N GLY A 464 -10.93 19.31 -10.00
CA GLY A 464 -11.08 19.74 -11.39
C GLY A 464 -10.63 18.69 -12.40
N ASN A 465 -9.72 19.06 -13.29
CA ASN A 465 -9.19 18.17 -14.33
C ASN A 465 -8.12 17.18 -13.86
N ARG A 466 -7.73 17.23 -12.57
CA ARG A 466 -6.66 16.39 -12.01
C ARG A 466 -7.24 15.08 -11.49
N ILE A 467 -7.33 14.08 -12.36
CA ILE A 467 -8.00 12.81 -12.05
C ILE A 467 -7.20 11.90 -11.12
N ASP A 468 -5.90 12.11 -11.00
CA ASP A 468 -4.91 11.23 -10.36
C ASP A 468 -4.51 11.65 -8.93
N VAL A 469 -5.20 12.61 -8.34
CA VAL A 469 -4.82 13.24 -7.05
C VAL A 469 -5.65 12.79 -5.84
N ASP A 470 -6.47 11.75 -5.94
CA ASP A 470 -7.20 11.17 -4.80
C ASP A 470 -6.31 10.93 -3.57
N PRO A 471 -5.06 10.40 -3.70
CA PRO A 471 -4.19 10.19 -2.54
C PRO A 471 -3.85 11.48 -1.79
N GLN A 472 -3.65 12.58 -2.49
CA GLN A 472 -3.36 13.89 -1.89
C GLN A 472 -4.50 14.35 -0.98
N PHE A 473 -5.74 14.25 -1.44
CA PHE A 473 -6.92 14.64 -0.66
C PHE A 473 -7.19 13.69 0.51
N ARG A 474 -6.83 12.40 0.39
CA ARG A 474 -6.90 11.48 1.54
C ARG A 474 -5.86 11.80 2.60
N VAL A 475 -4.63 12.15 2.21
CA VAL A 475 -3.61 12.66 3.15
C VAL A 475 -4.12 13.90 3.88
N ASP A 476 -4.78 14.83 3.16
CA ASP A 476 -5.41 16.01 3.78
C ASP A 476 -6.50 15.61 4.80
N THR A 477 -7.38 14.68 4.43
CA THR A 477 -8.40 14.14 5.35
C THR A 477 -7.75 13.55 6.61
N VAL A 478 -6.71 12.72 6.45
CA VAL A 478 -5.97 12.12 7.57
C VAL A 478 -5.35 13.19 8.46
N LYS A 479 -4.69 14.20 7.89
CA LYS A 479 -4.11 15.31 8.64
C LYS A 479 -5.16 16.12 9.43
N ARG A 480 -6.37 16.25 8.91
CA ARG A 480 -7.49 16.90 9.63
C ARG A 480 -7.89 16.06 10.86
N ILE A 481 -8.04 14.75 10.71
CA ILE A 481 -8.39 13.84 11.80
C ILE A 481 -7.28 13.77 12.86
N CYS A 482 -6.00 13.77 12.46
CA CYS A 482 -4.87 13.80 13.40
C CYS A 482 -4.92 14.97 14.38
N LYS A 483 -5.52 16.11 13.98
CA LYS A 483 -5.67 17.28 14.85
C LYS A 483 -6.77 17.12 15.91
N LEU A 484 -7.65 16.13 15.76
CA LEU A 484 -8.76 15.88 16.69
C LEU A 484 -8.35 14.95 17.83
N VAL A 485 -7.39 14.05 17.61
CA VAL A 485 -6.95 13.04 18.57
C VAL A 485 -5.79 13.58 19.42
N ASN A 486 -5.89 13.40 20.72
CA ASN A 486 -4.84 13.78 21.68
C ASN A 486 -3.86 12.63 21.94
N GLU A 487 -2.92 12.82 22.89
CA GLU A 487 -1.88 11.82 23.24
C GLU A 487 -2.45 10.47 23.70
N ASP A 488 -3.61 10.45 24.36
CA ASP A 488 -4.26 9.24 24.87
C ASP A 488 -5.29 8.64 23.91
N GLN A 489 -5.52 9.26 22.77
CA GLN A 489 -6.45 8.84 21.72
C GLN A 489 -5.69 8.44 20.47
N TRP A 490 -6.12 7.35 19.80
CA TRP A 490 -5.39 6.78 18.69
C TRP A 490 -6.19 6.80 17.39
N PHE A 491 -5.50 7.04 16.30
CA PHE A 491 -6.06 7.00 14.97
C PHE A 491 -5.45 5.86 14.15
N GLY A 492 -6.28 4.99 13.63
CA GLY A 492 -5.88 3.87 12.79
C GLY A 492 -6.58 3.84 11.43
N SER A 493 -5.97 3.15 10.46
CA SER A 493 -6.59 2.82 9.18
C SER A 493 -6.11 1.47 8.68
N GLU A 494 -6.75 1.00 7.62
CA GLU A 494 -6.41 -0.25 6.95
C GLU A 494 -5.27 -0.03 5.95
N TRP A 495 -4.44 -1.06 5.72
CA TRP A 495 -3.34 -1.10 4.75
C TRP A 495 -2.08 -0.32 5.15
N ALA A 496 -0.95 -0.64 4.49
CA ALA A 496 0.31 0.07 4.63
C ALA A 496 0.53 1.01 3.44
N SER A 497 0.87 2.26 3.73
CA SER A 497 1.19 3.30 2.75
C SER A 497 2.27 4.20 3.32
N ASP A 498 3.22 4.59 2.50
CA ASP A 498 4.28 5.56 2.84
C ASP A 498 3.75 6.95 3.15
N ARG A 499 2.59 7.33 2.58
CA ARG A 499 2.01 8.68 2.70
C ARG A 499 1.03 8.83 3.87
N ILE A 500 0.34 7.76 4.21
CA ILE A 500 -0.74 7.80 5.22
C ILE A 500 -0.29 7.11 6.52
N SER A 501 0.28 5.91 6.44
CA SER A 501 0.63 5.15 7.65
C SER A 501 1.59 5.86 8.61
N PRO A 502 2.56 6.69 8.15
CA PRO A 502 3.38 7.51 9.04
C PRO A 502 2.63 8.57 9.85
N LEU A 503 1.41 8.91 9.45
CA LEU A 503 0.53 9.86 10.14
C LEU A 503 -0.39 9.17 11.16
N LEU A 504 -0.48 7.84 11.10
CA LEU A 504 -1.37 7.03 11.93
C LEU A 504 -0.65 6.50 13.17
N ASP A 505 -1.40 6.28 14.22
CA ASP A 505 -0.90 5.63 15.43
C ASP A 505 -0.72 4.11 15.23
N PHE A 506 -1.58 3.46 14.41
CA PHE A 506 -1.46 2.05 14.04
C PHE A 506 -2.11 1.75 12.69
N THR A 507 -1.69 0.66 12.05
CA THR A 507 -2.30 0.18 10.81
C THR A 507 -2.87 -1.23 10.98
N HIS A 508 -4.10 -1.43 10.52
CA HIS A 508 -4.71 -2.74 10.42
C HIS A 508 -4.15 -3.45 9.18
N GLY A 509 -3.35 -4.47 9.39
CA GLY A 509 -2.69 -5.17 8.31
C GLY A 509 -3.66 -5.88 7.40
N CYS A 510 -3.53 -5.64 6.11
CA CYS A 510 -4.13 -6.42 5.05
C CYS A 510 -3.20 -6.42 3.84
N GLY A 511 -3.44 -7.35 2.93
CA GLY A 511 -2.64 -7.50 1.74
C GLY A 511 -1.32 -8.24 1.92
N THR A 512 -0.44 -8.04 0.98
CA THR A 512 0.85 -8.72 0.90
C THR A 512 1.77 -8.29 2.04
N GLY A 513 2.42 -9.25 2.68
CA GLY A 513 3.38 -9.00 3.76
C GLY A 513 2.84 -9.26 5.17
N THR A 514 1.52 -9.40 5.34
CA THR A 514 0.90 -9.68 6.63
C THR A 514 0.61 -11.17 6.89
N SER A 515 0.95 -12.05 5.94
CA SER A 515 0.71 -13.48 6.00
C SER A 515 1.86 -14.29 5.41
N LEU A 516 1.88 -15.58 5.75
CA LEU A 516 2.86 -16.56 5.26
C LEU A 516 2.49 -17.07 3.85
N LYS A 517 2.65 -16.25 2.84
CA LYS A 517 2.53 -16.68 1.43
C LYS A 517 3.88 -16.68 0.78
N GLU A 518 4.01 -17.45 -0.32
CA GLU A 518 5.22 -17.44 -1.13
C GLU A 518 5.55 -16.03 -1.62
N GLY A 519 6.84 -15.68 -1.58
CA GLY A 519 7.32 -14.36 -2.00
C GLY A 519 7.09 -13.22 -1.02
N VAL A 520 6.31 -13.42 0.06
CA VAL A 520 6.08 -12.40 1.08
C VAL A 520 7.39 -12.01 1.77
N TYR A 521 7.68 -10.71 1.80
CA TYR A 521 8.95 -10.18 2.30
C TYR A 521 8.76 -8.84 3.01
N PRO A 522 8.23 -8.83 4.25
CA PRO A 522 7.87 -7.61 4.97
C PRO A 522 9.07 -6.74 5.36
N TYR A 523 10.29 -7.24 5.16
CA TYR A 523 11.51 -6.47 5.39
C TYR A 523 11.51 -5.15 4.61
N ILE A 524 10.95 -5.11 3.40
CA ILE A 524 10.94 -3.92 2.56
C ILE A 524 10.28 -2.73 3.27
N TYR A 525 9.04 -2.88 3.70
CA TYR A 525 8.32 -1.78 4.36
C TYR A 525 8.81 -1.55 5.78
N ARG A 526 9.05 -2.63 6.53
CA ARG A 526 9.50 -2.57 7.93
C ARG A 526 10.91 -2.00 8.10
N TYR A 527 11.80 -2.22 7.13
CA TYR A 527 13.12 -1.60 7.08
C TYR A 527 13.00 -0.09 6.79
N THR A 528 12.20 0.27 5.80
CA THR A 528 12.06 1.67 5.37
C THR A 528 11.33 2.52 6.41
N PHE A 529 10.28 1.98 7.05
CA PHE A 529 9.45 2.68 8.04
C PHE A 529 9.27 1.83 9.31
N PRO A 530 10.35 1.59 10.08
CA PRO A 530 10.30 0.71 11.26
C PRO A 530 9.39 1.23 12.37
N GLU A 531 9.14 2.53 12.41
CA GLU A 531 8.28 3.17 13.41
C GLU A 531 6.79 2.91 13.17
N VAL A 532 6.37 2.60 11.94
CA VAL A 532 4.96 2.36 11.64
C VAL A 532 4.50 1.05 12.29
N LEU A 533 3.50 1.14 13.17
CA LEU A 533 2.92 -0.02 13.83
C LEU A 533 1.97 -0.74 12.86
N THR A 534 2.42 -1.88 12.36
CA THR A 534 1.64 -2.76 11.49
C THR A 534 1.07 -3.94 12.30
N SER A 535 0.00 -4.55 11.82
CA SER A 535 -0.56 -5.76 12.42
C SER A 535 -0.64 -6.91 11.43
N ASN A 536 -0.78 -8.13 11.95
CA ASN A 536 -1.22 -9.26 11.16
C ASN A 536 -2.76 -9.34 11.15
N ARG A 537 -3.37 -9.62 10.01
CA ARG A 537 -4.82 -9.74 9.89
C ARG A 537 -5.34 -11.17 9.98
N LEU A 538 -4.47 -12.17 9.87
CA LEU A 538 -4.86 -13.55 9.59
C LEU A 538 -4.83 -14.50 10.79
N ALA A 539 -4.20 -14.11 11.90
CA ALA A 539 -4.17 -14.93 13.10
C ALA A 539 -5.48 -14.78 13.89
N HIS A 540 -6.51 -15.47 13.47
CA HIS A 540 -7.84 -15.23 13.99
C HIS A 540 -8.53 -16.41 14.66
N ASP A 541 -7.96 -17.62 14.68
CA ASP A 541 -8.49 -18.75 15.45
C ASP A 541 -7.50 -19.92 15.61
N GLU A 542 -7.93 -20.98 16.29
CA GLU A 542 -7.17 -22.22 16.55
C GLU A 542 -7.10 -23.16 15.34
N LYS A 543 -7.08 -22.65 14.09
CA LYS A 543 -6.82 -23.48 12.92
C LYS A 543 -5.35 -23.88 12.86
N ALA A 544 -5.04 -24.91 12.08
CA ALA A 544 -3.73 -25.53 12.02
C ALA A 544 -2.55 -24.57 11.74
N ILE A 545 -2.79 -23.41 11.14
CA ILE A 545 -1.77 -22.44 10.78
C ILE A 545 -1.57 -21.29 11.76
N TYR A 546 -2.47 -21.10 12.75
CA TYR A 546 -2.43 -19.93 13.64
C TYR A 546 -1.09 -19.76 14.37
N ARG A 547 -0.47 -20.85 14.79
CA ARG A 547 0.83 -20.83 15.49
C ARG A 547 1.93 -20.24 14.60
N ARG A 548 1.98 -20.67 13.34
CA ARG A 548 2.97 -20.17 12.38
C ARG A 548 2.74 -18.69 12.07
N GLU A 549 1.49 -18.28 11.93
CA GLU A 549 1.12 -16.87 11.66
C GLU A 549 1.44 -15.95 12.84
N LEU A 550 1.17 -16.39 14.07
CA LEU A 550 1.52 -15.64 15.27
C LEU A 550 3.03 -15.52 15.47
N ASN A 551 3.78 -16.60 15.28
CA ASN A 551 5.25 -16.59 15.37
C ASN A 551 5.86 -15.67 14.30
N TYR A 552 5.33 -15.72 13.07
CA TYR A 552 5.73 -14.81 12.01
C TYR A 552 5.45 -13.33 12.37
N ALA A 553 4.25 -13.03 12.84
CA ALA A 553 3.89 -11.68 13.27
C ALA A 553 4.81 -11.20 14.41
N PHE A 554 5.13 -12.08 15.36
CA PHE A 554 6.01 -11.77 16.49
C PHE A 554 7.41 -11.34 16.05
N ILE A 555 8.10 -12.15 15.22
CA ILE A 555 9.48 -11.82 14.81
C ILE A 555 9.55 -10.53 14.00
N HIS A 556 8.50 -10.20 13.23
CA HIS A 556 8.42 -8.94 12.49
C HIS A 556 7.88 -7.76 13.31
N GLY A 557 7.64 -7.93 14.62
CA GLY A 557 7.16 -6.86 15.50
C GLY A 557 5.75 -6.38 15.17
N MET A 558 4.94 -7.19 14.49
CA MET A 558 3.56 -6.86 14.17
C MET A 558 2.66 -6.95 15.41
N LEU A 559 1.66 -6.09 15.49
CA LEU A 559 0.60 -6.16 16.49
C LEU A 559 -0.34 -7.34 16.21
N PHE A 560 -0.86 -7.97 17.27
CA PHE A 560 -1.77 -9.09 17.13
C PHE A 560 -3.21 -8.61 16.92
N ASP A 561 -3.76 -8.84 15.71
CA ASP A 561 -5.18 -8.66 15.42
C ASP A 561 -5.93 -9.93 15.79
N VAL A 562 -6.48 -9.97 17.01
CA VAL A 562 -7.22 -11.12 17.54
C VAL A 562 -8.61 -11.15 16.92
N GLY A 563 -8.77 -11.91 15.84
CA GLY A 563 -9.99 -11.98 15.05
C GLY A 563 -10.97 -13.10 15.43
N LEU A 564 -10.86 -13.66 16.62
CA LEU A 564 -11.77 -14.71 17.15
C LEU A 564 -13.24 -14.31 17.08
N TYR A 565 -13.52 -13.06 17.32
CA TYR A 565 -14.87 -12.48 17.40
C TYR A 565 -15.50 -12.15 16.05
N ARG A 566 -14.84 -12.51 14.95
CA ARG A 566 -15.39 -12.27 13.62
C ARG A 566 -16.49 -13.29 13.32
N CYS A 567 -17.75 -12.83 13.42
CA CYS A 567 -18.94 -13.66 13.17
C CYS A 567 -19.03 -14.89 14.09
N ARG A 568 -18.60 -14.76 15.34
CA ARG A 568 -18.62 -15.81 16.37
C ARG A 568 -18.94 -15.23 17.75
N ILE A 569 -19.44 -16.09 18.62
CA ILE A 569 -19.67 -15.80 20.03
C ILE A 569 -18.48 -16.18 20.91
N ASP A 570 -17.50 -16.92 20.36
CA ASP A 570 -16.33 -17.39 21.09
C ASP A 570 -15.46 -16.21 21.55
N THR A 571 -14.89 -16.36 22.74
CA THR A 571 -13.95 -15.41 23.33
C THR A 571 -12.56 -16.02 23.47
N MET A 572 -11.59 -15.24 23.93
CA MET A 572 -10.25 -15.76 24.19
C MET A 572 -10.23 -16.87 25.24
N ASN A 573 -11.20 -16.90 26.17
CA ASN A 573 -11.31 -18.01 27.15
C ASN A 573 -11.79 -19.32 26.49
N ASP A 574 -12.53 -19.25 25.39
CA ASP A 574 -13.04 -20.42 24.66
C ASP A 574 -11.97 -21.02 23.72
N CYS A 575 -10.85 -20.31 23.51
CA CYS A 575 -9.73 -20.71 22.65
C CYS A 575 -8.41 -20.79 23.46
N PRO A 576 -8.27 -21.71 24.41
CA PRO A 576 -7.19 -21.70 25.41
C PRO A 576 -5.79 -21.84 24.82
N ASN A 577 -5.59 -22.69 23.78
CA ASN A 577 -4.28 -22.89 23.16
C ASN A 577 -3.82 -21.66 22.38
N TYR A 578 -4.74 -21.03 21.64
CA TYR A 578 -4.49 -19.77 20.93
C TYR A 578 -4.14 -18.66 21.91
N SER A 579 -4.93 -18.51 22.96
CA SER A 579 -4.77 -17.45 23.98
C SER A 579 -3.50 -17.64 24.81
N ALA A 580 -3.13 -18.89 25.14
CA ALA A 580 -1.87 -19.19 25.81
C ALA A 580 -0.64 -18.82 24.97
N LEU A 581 -0.70 -19.05 23.64
CA LEU A 581 0.36 -18.61 22.74
C LEU A 581 0.44 -17.08 22.66
N ILE A 582 -0.70 -16.40 22.51
CA ILE A 582 -0.75 -14.92 22.56
C ILE A 582 -0.10 -14.42 23.84
N LYS A 583 -0.47 -14.99 25.00
CA LYS A 583 0.12 -14.61 26.30
C LYS A 583 1.64 -14.77 26.31
N LYS A 584 2.14 -15.92 25.87
CA LYS A 584 3.57 -16.17 25.76
C LYS A 584 4.28 -15.11 24.90
N LEU A 585 3.74 -14.82 23.73
CA LEU A 585 4.34 -13.87 22.79
C LEU A 585 4.26 -12.42 23.30
N THR A 586 3.16 -12.04 23.95
CA THR A 586 3.03 -10.70 24.55
C THR A 586 3.97 -10.52 25.74
N ASP A 587 4.16 -11.53 26.58
CA ASP A 587 5.11 -11.50 27.69
C ASP A 587 6.56 -11.38 27.20
N LEU A 588 6.91 -12.19 26.19
CA LEU A 588 8.24 -12.13 25.59
C LEU A 588 8.49 -10.77 24.93
N ARG A 589 7.52 -10.24 24.20
CA ARG A 589 7.61 -8.89 23.60
C ARG A 589 7.75 -7.82 24.68
N GLN A 590 7.01 -7.92 25.78
CA GLN A 590 7.09 -6.96 26.89
C GLN A 590 8.50 -6.92 27.51
N SER A 591 9.18 -8.06 27.60
CA SER A 591 10.55 -8.14 28.13
C SER A 591 11.60 -7.44 27.25
N TYR A 592 11.29 -7.22 25.95
CA TYR A 592 12.15 -6.56 24.97
C TYR A 592 11.43 -5.41 24.27
N LEU A 593 10.48 -4.76 24.96
CA LEU A 593 9.58 -3.78 24.37
C LEU A 593 10.33 -2.64 23.67
N ASP A 594 11.39 -2.14 24.28
CA ASP A 594 12.25 -1.08 23.77
C ASP A 594 12.85 -1.42 22.39
N PHE A 595 13.24 -2.67 22.17
CA PHE A 595 13.71 -3.11 20.86
C PHE A 595 12.61 -3.12 19.80
N PHE A 596 11.42 -3.62 20.14
CA PHE A 596 10.29 -3.69 19.22
C PHE A 596 9.68 -2.32 18.91
N THR A 597 9.84 -1.36 19.81
CA THR A 597 9.28 -0.01 19.66
C THR A 597 10.28 0.97 19.10
N ASP A 598 11.50 1.00 19.60
CA ASP A 598 12.48 2.04 19.30
C ASP A 598 13.73 1.50 18.58
N GLY A 599 13.84 0.17 18.44
CA GLY A 599 14.93 -0.48 17.72
C GLY A 599 14.88 -0.26 16.18
N ILE A 600 16.04 -0.26 15.57
CA ILE A 600 16.19 -0.30 14.11
C ILE A 600 15.94 -1.73 13.65
N TYR A 601 15.01 -1.90 12.75
CA TYR A 601 14.64 -3.18 12.15
C TYR A 601 15.53 -3.48 10.94
N ASP A 602 16.11 -4.68 10.87
CA ASP A 602 17.00 -5.08 9.76
C ASP A 602 16.96 -6.60 9.54
N LEU A 603 17.63 -7.03 8.47
CA LEU A 603 17.97 -8.43 8.22
C LEU A 603 18.95 -8.93 9.29
N PRO A 604 18.97 -10.23 9.63
CA PRO A 604 19.98 -10.79 10.49
C PRO A 604 21.38 -10.57 9.95
N SER A 605 22.30 -10.11 10.81
CA SER A 605 23.71 -9.90 10.47
C SER A 605 24.55 -11.20 10.51
N ILE A 606 23.93 -12.33 10.85
CA ILE A 606 24.54 -13.66 10.88
C ILE A 606 23.70 -14.65 10.08
N ASP A 607 24.34 -15.69 9.59
CA ASP A 607 23.66 -16.78 8.89
C ASP A 607 22.76 -17.56 9.85
N LEU A 608 21.54 -17.78 9.43
CA LEU A 608 20.56 -18.56 10.19
C LEU A 608 20.55 -20.04 9.73
N PRO A 609 20.34 -20.99 10.64
CA PRO A 609 20.16 -22.39 10.28
C PRO A 609 18.97 -22.58 9.33
N GLN A 610 19.02 -23.66 8.53
CA GLN A 610 17.92 -24.00 7.62
C GLN A 610 16.60 -24.16 8.40
N GLY A 611 15.53 -23.52 7.91
CA GLY A 611 14.21 -23.53 8.55
C GLY A 611 14.05 -22.52 9.69
N VAL A 612 15.10 -21.79 10.07
CA VAL A 612 15.02 -20.70 11.03
C VAL A 612 14.87 -19.38 10.28
N ARG A 613 13.90 -18.56 10.72
CA ARG A 613 13.67 -17.21 10.26
C ARG A 613 14.00 -16.22 11.38
N GLY A 614 14.47 -15.03 11.05
CA GLY A 614 14.83 -14.07 12.08
C GLY A 614 14.82 -12.64 11.59
N VAL A 615 14.66 -11.73 12.54
CA VAL A 615 14.75 -10.29 12.35
C VAL A 615 15.70 -9.73 13.39
N GLN A 616 16.58 -8.85 12.96
CA GLN A 616 17.48 -8.13 13.86
C GLN A 616 16.85 -6.80 14.28
N TYR A 617 16.92 -6.52 15.57
CA TYR A 617 16.59 -5.21 16.14
C TYR A 617 17.81 -4.63 16.82
N THR A 618 18.17 -3.40 16.48
CA THR A 618 19.34 -2.69 17.05
C THR A 618 18.87 -1.48 17.83
N LEU A 619 19.25 -1.38 19.09
CA LEU A 619 18.96 -0.23 19.97
C LEU A 619 20.25 0.29 20.59
N GLY A 620 20.75 1.39 20.04
CA GLY A 620 22.09 1.89 20.41
C GLY A 620 23.17 0.85 20.04
N VAL A 621 23.91 0.39 21.06
CA VAL A 621 24.95 -0.65 20.90
C VAL A 621 24.43 -2.08 21.09
N ARG A 622 23.21 -2.22 21.60
CA ARG A 622 22.60 -3.52 21.89
C ARG A 622 21.88 -4.06 20.65
N LYS A 623 22.00 -5.36 20.44
CA LYS A 623 21.32 -6.04 19.31
C LYS A 623 20.64 -7.29 19.79
N ILE A 624 19.46 -7.55 19.25
CA ILE A 624 18.73 -8.82 19.45
C ILE A 624 18.35 -9.42 18.08
N LEU A 625 18.26 -10.74 18.05
CA LEU A 625 17.60 -11.50 17.00
C LEU A 625 16.30 -12.06 17.53
N ALA A 626 15.17 -11.64 16.95
CA ALA A 626 13.90 -12.30 17.14
C ALA A 626 13.81 -13.45 16.12
N LEU A 627 13.85 -14.69 16.63
CA LEU A 627 13.95 -15.90 15.83
C LEU A 627 12.65 -16.70 15.88
N TRP A 628 12.32 -17.33 14.76
CA TRP A 628 11.29 -18.36 14.65
C TRP A 628 11.85 -19.59 13.96
N ASN A 629 11.86 -20.71 14.67
CA ASN A 629 12.25 -22.01 14.12
C ASN A 629 11.03 -22.71 13.50
N ASP A 630 10.88 -22.62 12.17
CA ASP A 630 9.79 -23.27 11.42
C ASP A 630 10.14 -24.73 11.02
N SER A 631 11.22 -25.28 11.59
CA SER A 631 11.62 -26.67 11.39
C SER A 631 11.00 -27.62 12.41
N ARG A 632 11.23 -28.92 12.23
CA ARG A 632 10.75 -29.97 13.14
C ARG A 632 11.75 -30.31 14.26
N GLU A 633 12.94 -29.74 14.22
CA GLU A 633 14.02 -30.03 15.16
C GLU A 633 14.42 -28.73 15.87
N GLU A 634 14.84 -28.84 17.13
CA GLU A 634 15.42 -27.71 17.84
C GLU A 634 16.78 -27.34 17.25
N CYS A 635 17.15 -26.08 17.35
CA CYS A 635 18.47 -25.62 16.96
C CYS A 635 19.08 -24.72 18.01
N THR A 636 20.40 -24.61 18.03
CA THR A 636 21.11 -23.69 18.94
C THR A 636 21.78 -22.60 18.13
N LEU A 637 21.54 -21.33 18.52
CA LEU A 637 22.15 -20.16 17.89
C LEU A 637 22.70 -19.24 19.00
N CYS A 638 23.96 -18.85 18.92
CA CYS A 638 24.63 -18.00 19.91
C CYS A 638 24.40 -18.47 21.37
N GLY A 639 24.44 -19.79 21.60
CA GLY A 639 24.25 -20.40 22.92
C GLY A 639 22.81 -20.49 23.41
N THR A 640 21.84 -20.05 22.64
CA THR A 640 20.39 -20.13 22.96
C THR A 640 19.74 -21.24 22.13
N THR A 641 18.98 -22.14 22.80
CA THR A 641 18.16 -23.13 22.13
C THR A 641 16.86 -22.52 21.63
N VAL A 642 16.58 -22.67 20.34
CA VAL A 642 15.33 -22.27 19.70
C VAL A 642 14.50 -23.53 19.44
N PRO A 643 13.44 -23.79 20.21
CA PRO A 643 12.66 -25.00 20.08
C PRO A 643 11.97 -25.12 18.72
N ALA A 644 11.70 -26.36 18.29
CA ALA A 644 10.97 -26.65 17.06
C ALA A 644 9.58 -26.00 17.06
N GLY A 645 9.22 -25.32 15.98
CA GLY A 645 7.92 -24.66 15.80
C GLY A 645 7.67 -23.45 16.72
N ASP A 646 8.73 -22.90 17.37
CA ASP A 646 8.60 -21.86 18.38
C ASP A 646 9.52 -20.64 18.12
N VAL A 647 9.39 -19.61 18.94
CA VAL A 647 10.19 -18.40 18.89
C VAL A 647 11.17 -18.28 20.06
N ALA A 648 12.26 -17.56 19.81
CA ALA A 648 13.21 -17.14 20.83
C ALA A 648 13.75 -15.75 20.53
N ILE A 649 14.25 -15.06 21.55
CA ILE A 649 15.06 -13.83 21.40
C ILE A 649 16.48 -14.13 21.85
N VAL A 650 17.44 -13.74 21.04
CA VAL A 650 18.87 -13.95 21.27
C VAL A 650 19.57 -12.58 21.27
N GLU A 651 20.28 -12.24 22.31
CA GLU A 651 21.15 -11.06 22.34
C GLU A 651 22.49 -11.40 21.65
N ILE A 652 22.97 -10.48 20.77
CA ILE A 652 24.18 -10.64 19.97
C ILE A 652 25.12 -9.45 20.05
#